data_86bae260ce019f80f4cd5aaa0662804c
#
_entry.id   86bae260ce019f80f4cd5aaa0662804c
#
_cell.length_a   1.000
_cell.length_b   1.000
_cell.length_c   1.000
_cell.angle_alpha   90.00
_cell.angle_beta   90.00
_cell.angle_gamma   90.00
#
_symmetry.space_group_name_H-M   'P 1'
#
loop_
_entity.id
_entity.type
_entity.pdbx_description
1 polymer ?
#
loop_
_entity_poly.entity_id
_entity_poly.type
_entity_poly.pdbx_seq_one_letter_code
_entity_poly.pdbx_strand_id
1 'polypeptide(L)'
;MDSKPTQVGSAPLSRPDFQPSVHDETSDEIQANPLKRKEGPTVVAITEESDILKITPLGAGNEVGRSCILLEYKGKTIMLDCGLHPAHSGLAALPFFDNIDPETVDLVLITHFHVDHAAGLPYFMEKTTFKGRVFMTHPTRAIYKWLVSDYIKISSLSPDDQLYADKDLANSYERIEVVDYHQEVDLGGIKFTPYYAGHVLGAAMFLIEIAGVRLLYTGDYSREEDRHLMAAERPPTSIIPEVLICESTFGVQTLEPRLDREQRFTRMVHTIVKRGGRCLLPVFALGRAQELLLILDEYWHAHADLHSVPIYYASAIAKKCMTVYQTYTNMMNGRIRELAKVSNPFQFKHISNLRSIAQFDDVGPCVMMASPGMLQSGLSRELLELWCVDKRNGVIIPGYVVEGTLGKQILSQPNEIPAMNGSKLPLRLTVEYISFSAHVDYRENSEFIEMVGSQNLVLVHGDSNEMGRLRSALQSRYAEREVPLYIHTPRNCETIEFVFRGEKMAKIVGSLAQAALLGGNSKDAEVVKEEHSISQVDIKLESTSKVPSLEDKAATEIKDGTTLSGILVSKDFTFQIVAPEDLDTFTSLHTVSLTQRQTIVTQATFGLVRWHLEQMYGEVKEISKRSLMVFEAVTVHMGKENQNESDGFSMNVELEWDSNPVNDMVADSVVAVLLQADCSPASVKVTRILMILRLAPKTKMIPSAEADIKTHIEIKSEFTTDEMAKPKDTIVTKSAATYVDFSKMDKTPALDVLLTRYLERHFGIDRVVPPPKIPDATAEELDSLPAWMWIINVDDQIAAVSVSRDGSAFDIECGHALLERSVYSIVGKALQTFLPLKNTWILNGSG
;
A
#
# COMPACT_ATOMS: atom_id res chain seq x y z
N MET A 1 17.77 23.46 -73.75
CA MET A 1 18.80 24.38 -73.31
C MET A 1 18.71 24.36 -71.81
N ASP A 2 19.24 23.40 -71.24
CA ASP A 2 20.47 23.18 -70.49
C ASP A 2 20.83 24.30 -69.53
N SER A 3 20.71 23.98 -68.22
CA SER A 3 21.75 24.29 -67.21
C SER A 3 21.49 23.52 -65.92
N LYS A 4 22.51 22.73 -65.58
CA LYS A 4 22.64 21.85 -64.42
C LYS A 4 22.79 22.59 -63.09
N PRO A 5 22.56 21.93 -61.93
CA PRO A 5 22.72 22.48 -60.59
C PRO A 5 24.17 22.35 -60.10
N THR A 6 24.61 23.37 -59.36
CA THR A 6 25.92 23.44 -58.72
C THR A 6 25.89 22.77 -57.35
N GLN A 7 26.77 21.81 -57.16
CA GLN A 7 27.10 21.22 -55.84
C GLN A 7 27.93 22.20 -55.02
N VAL A 8 27.60 22.35 -53.74
CA VAL A 8 28.49 22.97 -52.73
C VAL A 8 28.72 21.91 -51.65
N GLY A 9 30.03 21.65 -51.47
CA GLY A 9 30.55 20.57 -50.65
C GLY A 9 30.43 20.78 -49.14
N SER A 10 30.28 19.68 -48.47
CA SER A 10 30.36 19.51 -47.02
C SER A 10 31.81 19.44 -46.55
N ALA A 11 32.18 20.29 -45.55
CA ALA A 11 33.38 20.09 -44.76
C ALA A 11 33.01 19.80 -43.30
N PRO A 12 33.69 18.89 -42.59
CA PRO A 12 33.34 18.51 -41.24
C PRO A 12 33.97 19.44 -40.21
N LEU A 13 33.17 19.84 -39.21
CA LEU A 13 33.65 20.54 -38.04
C LEU A 13 34.08 19.55 -36.95
N SER A 14 35.35 19.72 -36.54
CA SER A 14 36.06 19.00 -35.50
C SER A 14 35.57 19.37 -34.12
N ARG A 15 35.49 18.35 -33.23
CA ARG A 15 35.30 18.50 -31.78
C ARG A 15 36.56 19.11 -31.14
N PRO A 16 36.43 19.89 -30.06
CA PRO A 16 37.54 20.17 -29.15
C PRO A 16 37.54 19.18 -27.98
N ASP A 17 38.73 18.56 -27.81
CA ASP A 17 39.11 17.75 -26.66
C ASP A 17 39.32 18.65 -25.43
N PHE A 18 38.76 18.25 -24.29
CA PHE A 18 39.10 18.82 -22.99
C PHE A 18 39.90 17.76 -22.19
N GLN A 19 41.18 18.05 -21.98
CA GLN A 19 42.04 17.38 -20.99
C GLN A 19 41.97 18.09 -19.65
N PRO A 20 42.05 17.37 -18.50
CA PRO A 20 42.08 17.97 -17.19
C PRO A 20 43.48 18.43 -16.79
N SER A 21 43.62 19.67 -16.38
CA SER A 21 44.86 20.20 -15.80
C SER A 21 44.89 19.93 -14.28
N VAL A 22 45.93 19.22 -13.89
CA VAL A 22 46.42 19.07 -12.51
C VAL A 22 47.09 20.40 -12.11
N HIS A 23 46.78 20.94 -10.95
CA HIS A 23 47.63 21.94 -10.27
C HIS A 23 47.85 21.57 -8.84
N ASP A 24 49.16 21.62 -8.51
CA ASP A 24 49.86 21.27 -7.30
C ASP A 24 49.56 22.22 -6.11
N GLU A 25 49.87 21.66 -4.97
CA GLU A 25 49.83 22.21 -3.63
C GLU A 25 50.69 23.47 -3.42
N THR A 26 50.25 24.38 -2.58
CA THR A 26 51.12 25.15 -1.68
C THR A 26 50.46 25.36 -0.33
N SER A 27 51.16 24.89 0.69
CA SER A 27 50.95 25.06 2.09
C SER A 27 51.04 26.53 2.55
N ASP A 28 50.08 26.94 3.39
CA ASP A 28 50.30 28.05 4.32
C ASP A 28 49.71 27.76 5.70
N GLU A 29 50.58 27.67 6.67
CA GLU A 29 50.34 27.60 8.11
C GLU A 29 49.71 28.90 8.60
N ILE A 30 48.57 28.87 9.28
CA ILE A 30 48.11 29.93 10.16
C ILE A 30 47.69 29.37 11.51
N GLN A 31 48.30 29.97 12.53
CA GLN A 31 48.30 29.74 13.95
C GLN A 31 46.93 29.49 14.60
N ALA A 32 46.92 28.56 15.51
CA ALA A 32 45.85 28.23 16.44
C ALA A 32 45.54 29.33 17.45
N ASN A 33 44.26 29.59 17.65
CA ASN A 33 43.76 30.33 18.81
C ASN A 33 42.79 29.42 19.61
N PRO A 34 43.01 29.15 20.90
CA PRO A 34 42.24 28.18 21.66
C PRO A 34 41.08 28.91 22.36
N LEU A 35 39.86 28.42 22.18
CA LEU A 35 38.69 28.49 23.06
C LEU A 35 37.36 28.52 22.23
N LYS A 36 36.99 27.35 21.69
CA LYS A 36 35.58 27.05 21.39
C LYS A 36 35.23 25.67 21.97
N ARG A 37 34.19 25.66 22.80
CA ARG A 37 33.57 24.46 23.37
C ARG A 37 33.35 23.45 22.26
N LYS A 38 33.77 22.23 22.42
CA LYS A 38 33.40 21.07 21.59
C LYS A 38 31.89 20.90 21.73
N GLU A 39 31.15 21.24 20.70
CA GLU A 39 29.82 20.70 20.47
C GLU A 39 30.00 19.19 20.31
N GLY A 40 29.25 18.43 21.07
CA GLY A 40 29.24 16.97 20.95
C GLY A 40 28.81 16.56 19.54
N PRO A 41 29.06 15.32 19.12
CA PRO A 41 28.71 14.86 17.80
C PRO A 41 27.20 15.01 17.63
N THR A 42 26.79 15.84 16.67
CA THR A 42 25.43 15.89 16.18
C THR A 42 25.14 14.51 15.62
N VAL A 43 24.35 13.73 16.34
CA VAL A 43 23.81 12.46 15.81
C VAL A 43 22.93 12.85 14.63
N VAL A 44 23.46 12.73 13.42
CA VAL A 44 22.67 12.80 12.20
C VAL A 44 21.75 11.58 12.27
N ALA A 45 20.47 11.83 12.60
CA ALA A 45 19.47 10.78 12.58
C ALA A 45 19.41 10.22 11.16
N ILE A 46 19.77 8.95 11.01
CA ILE A 46 19.67 8.22 9.75
C ILE A 46 18.18 8.20 9.40
N THR A 47 17.81 8.83 8.27
CA THR A 47 16.45 8.78 7.73
C THR A 47 16.26 7.36 7.24
N GLU A 48 15.30 6.61 7.80
CA GLU A 48 14.91 5.32 7.27
C GLU A 48 14.23 5.55 5.91
N GLU A 49 14.48 4.73 4.92
CA GLU A 49 13.86 4.82 3.60
C GLU A 49 12.32 4.79 3.69
N SER A 50 11.80 4.14 4.71
CA SER A 50 10.38 4.11 5.03
C SER A 50 9.76 5.46 5.45
N ASP A 51 10.56 6.47 5.79
CA ASP A 51 10.10 7.81 6.18
C ASP A 51 9.94 8.77 4.99
N ILE A 52 10.22 8.29 3.78
CA ILE A 52 10.11 9.05 2.54
C ILE A 52 8.77 8.71 1.87
N LEU A 53 7.91 9.73 1.72
CA LEU A 53 6.74 9.66 0.84
C LEU A 53 7.17 9.97 -0.57
N LYS A 54 6.91 9.06 -1.51
CA LYS A 54 7.19 9.21 -2.93
C LYS A 54 5.88 9.44 -3.69
N ILE A 55 5.87 10.43 -4.57
CA ILE A 55 4.75 10.73 -5.47
C ILE A 55 5.28 10.72 -6.89
N THR A 56 4.79 9.78 -7.70
CA THR A 56 5.25 9.59 -9.09
C THR A 56 4.06 9.60 -10.05
N PRO A 57 3.88 10.63 -10.87
CA PRO A 57 2.91 10.58 -11.94
C PRO A 57 3.36 9.57 -13.02
N LEU A 58 2.55 8.55 -13.26
CA LEU A 58 2.73 7.62 -14.39
C LEU A 58 1.98 8.13 -15.64
N GLY A 59 1.24 9.20 -15.49
CA GLY A 59 0.50 9.93 -16.50
C GLY A 59 -0.09 11.18 -15.89
N ALA A 60 -0.47 12.15 -16.73
CA ALA A 60 -0.94 13.47 -16.32
C ALA A 60 0.02 14.26 -15.40
N GLY A 61 1.31 14.00 -15.45
CA GLY A 61 2.32 14.78 -14.73
C GLY A 61 2.38 16.21 -15.27
N ASN A 62 2.70 16.36 -16.54
CA ASN A 62 2.79 17.65 -17.24
C ASN A 62 2.02 17.65 -18.58
N GLU A 63 0.93 16.89 -18.62
CA GLU A 63 -0.01 16.75 -19.74
C GLU A 63 -1.44 16.57 -19.20
N VAL A 64 -2.43 16.67 -20.08
CA VAL A 64 -3.83 16.35 -19.79
C VAL A 64 -4.15 15.02 -20.46
N GLY A 65 -4.55 14.03 -19.66
CA GLY A 65 -4.91 12.69 -20.12
C GLY A 65 -4.08 11.59 -19.45
N ARG A 66 -4.56 10.35 -19.51
CA ARG A 66 -4.01 9.14 -18.87
C ARG A 66 -3.64 9.33 -17.40
N SER A 67 -4.48 10.01 -16.63
CA SER A 67 -4.24 10.30 -15.22
C SER A 67 -3.94 9.03 -14.44
N CYS A 68 -2.77 9.02 -13.80
CA CYS A 68 -2.30 7.91 -13.01
C CYS A 68 -1.15 8.37 -12.10
N ILE A 69 -1.42 8.52 -10.81
CA ILE A 69 -0.44 9.02 -9.83
C ILE A 69 -0.15 7.90 -8.84
N LEU A 70 1.11 7.54 -8.67
CA LEU A 70 1.55 6.55 -7.70
C LEU A 70 2.00 7.24 -6.41
N LEU A 71 1.53 6.73 -5.28
CA LEU A 71 1.94 7.12 -3.93
C LEU A 71 2.60 5.92 -3.26
N GLU A 72 3.81 6.11 -2.73
CA GLU A 72 4.52 5.08 -1.98
C GLU A 72 4.96 5.65 -0.63
N TYR A 73 4.49 5.04 0.45
CA TYR A 73 4.85 5.46 1.80
C TYR A 73 4.71 4.31 2.81
N LYS A 74 5.73 4.12 3.66
CA LYS A 74 5.73 3.08 4.71
C LYS A 74 5.44 1.67 4.19
N GLY A 75 5.92 1.34 2.99
CA GLY A 75 5.69 0.05 2.35
C GLY A 75 4.25 -0.16 1.85
N LYS A 76 3.47 0.92 1.73
CA LYS A 76 2.15 0.94 1.10
C LYS A 76 2.23 1.66 -0.23
N THR A 77 1.54 1.12 -1.22
CA THR A 77 1.50 1.68 -2.58
C THR A 77 0.06 1.91 -3.01
N ILE A 78 -0.27 3.15 -3.34
CA ILE A 78 -1.61 3.56 -3.78
C ILE A 78 -1.49 4.16 -5.16
N MET A 79 -2.39 3.76 -6.04
CA MET A 79 -2.56 4.38 -7.36
C MET A 79 -3.82 5.26 -7.35
N LEU A 80 -3.68 6.51 -7.79
CA LEU A 80 -4.77 7.47 -7.94
C LEU A 80 -5.07 7.64 -9.42
N ASP A 81 -6.29 7.25 -9.81
CA ASP A 81 -6.76 7.15 -11.18
C ASP A 81 -5.96 6.15 -12.06
N CYS A 82 -6.56 5.75 -13.17
CA CYS A 82 -5.99 4.83 -14.15
C CYS A 82 -6.65 5.10 -15.52
N GLY A 83 -6.21 6.17 -16.17
CA GLY A 83 -6.85 6.70 -17.38
C GLY A 83 -6.17 6.31 -18.69
N LEU A 84 -6.76 6.79 -19.79
CA LEU A 84 -6.20 6.69 -21.14
C LEU A 84 -6.02 8.08 -21.74
N HIS A 85 -4.95 8.28 -22.51
CA HIS A 85 -4.73 9.57 -23.19
C HIS A 85 -5.64 9.70 -24.42
N PRO A 86 -6.50 10.73 -24.49
CA PRO A 86 -7.52 10.83 -25.55
C PRO A 86 -6.97 11.13 -26.94
N ALA A 87 -5.72 11.63 -27.07
CA ALA A 87 -5.08 11.90 -28.36
C ALA A 87 -4.22 10.74 -28.89
N HIS A 88 -4.06 9.67 -28.11
CA HIS A 88 -3.29 8.49 -28.49
C HIS A 88 -4.19 7.26 -28.61
N SER A 89 -3.70 6.20 -29.26
CA SER A 89 -4.40 4.93 -29.42
C SER A 89 -3.49 3.76 -29.05
N GLY A 90 -4.10 2.60 -28.79
CA GLY A 90 -3.40 1.40 -28.38
C GLY A 90 -2.55 1.60 -27.12
N LEU A 91 -1.43 0.92 -27.02
CA LEU A 91 -0.54 0.97 -25.84
C LEU A 91 -0.01 2.38 -25.52
N ALA A 92 0.11 3.25 -26.54
CA ALA A 92 0.58 4.62 -26.33
C ALA A 92 -0.42 5.49 -25.52
N ALA A 93 -1.69 5.08 -25.43
CA ALA A 93 -2.70 5.77 -24.64
C ALA A 93 -2.62 5.42 -23.14
N LEU A 94 -1.96 4.33 -22.76
CA LEU A 94 -1.82 3.89 -21.38
C LEU A 94 -0.87 4.77 -20.57
N PRO A 95 -1.02 4.83 -19.25
CA PRO A 95 0.03 5.29 -18.35
C PRO A 95 1.31 4.47 -18.49
N PHE A 96 2.42 5.00 -18.01
CA PHE A 96 3.74 4.35 -18.08
C PHE A 96 3.89 3.23 -17.04
N PHE A 97 3.12 2.15 -17.19
CA PHE A 97 3.12 1.01 -16.28
C PHE A 97 4.45 0.24 -16.23
N ASP A 98 5.32 0.42 -17.23
CA ASP A 98 6.66 -0.18 -17.24
C ASP A 98 7.56 0.34 -16.08
N ASN A 99 7.18 1.43 -15.44
CA ASN A 99 7.93 2.02 -14.32
C ASN A 99 7.51 1.49 -12.94
N ILE A 100 6.53 0.59 -12.88
CA ILE A 100 6.04 0.02 -11.62
C ILE A 100 5.94 -1.50 -11.72
N ASP A 101 5.98 -2.17 -10.56
CA ASP A 101 5.52 -3.54 -10.44
C ASP A 101 4.03 -3.52 -10.00
N PRO A 102 3.08 -3.90 -10.87
CA PRO A 102 1.67 -3.84 -10.54
C PRO A 102 1.28 -4.71 -9.33
N GLU A 103 2.05 -5.75 -9.00
CA GLU A 103 1.79 -6.61 -7.84
C GLU A 103 2.00 -5.87 -6.51
N THR A 104 2.81 -4.82 -6.48
CA THR A 104 3.08 -4.02 -5.28
C THR A 104 1.98 -3.02 -4.94
N VAL A 105 1.04 -2.77 -5.86
CA VAL A 105 -0.03 -1.80 -5.66
C VAL A 105 -1.11 -2.39 -4.75
N ASP A 106 -1.26 -1.84 -3.53
CA ASP A 106 -2.25 -2.28 -2.55
C ASP A 106 -3.66 -1.80 -2.89
N LEU A 107 -3.78 -0.58 -3.40
CA LEU A 107 -5.05 0.14 -3.55
C LEU A 107 -5.06 1.02 -4.79
N VAL A 108 -6.19 1.02 -5.52
CA VAL A 108 -6.49 1.98 -6.58
C VAL A 108 -7.73 2.78 -6.20
N LEU A 109 -7.64 4.11 -6.25
CA LEU A 109 -8.75 5.03 -6.02
C LEU A 109 -9.08 5.76 -7.31
N ILE A 110 -10.31 5.61 -7.81
CA ILE A 110 -10.78 6.27 -9.02
C ILE A 110 -11.65 7.46 -8.63
N THR A 111 -11.22 8.65 -9.01
CA THR A 111 -11.92 9.90 -8.67
C THR A 111 -13.22 10.04 -9.41
N HIS A 112 -13.24 9.76 -10.71
CA HIS A 112 -14.45 9.87 -11.55
C HIS A 112 -14.32 9.01 -12.82
N PHE A 113 -15.37 8.98 -13.62
CA PHE A 113 -15.52 8.03 -14.70
C PHE A 113 -14.95 8.45 -16.07
N HIS A 114 -14.37 9.64 -16.23
CA HIS A 114 -13.85 10.06 -17.54
C HIS A 114 -12.77 9.11 -18.06
N VAL A 115 -12.65 9.05 -19.39
CA VAL A 115 -11.76 8.10 -20.08
C VAL A 115 -10.32 8.26 -19.63
N ASP A 116 -9.89 9.49 -19.44
CA ASP A 116 -8.54 9.85 -19.01
C ASP A 116 -8.28 9.68 -17.50
N HIS A 117 -9.28 9.19 -16.73
CA HIS A 117 -9.15 8.83 -15.31
C HIS A 117 -9.48 7.38 -15.00
N ALA A 118 -10.31 6.71 -15.79
CA ALA A 118 -10.80 5.39 -15.45
C ALA A 118 -10.65 4.32 -16.54
N ALA A 119 -10.48 4.69 -17.81
CA ALA A 119 -10.58 3.72 -18.90
C ALA A 119 -9.33 2.82 -19.05
N GLY A 120 -8.22 3.12 -18.41
CA GLY A 120 -7.07 2.23 -18.32
C GLY A 120 -7.24 1.08 -17.32
N LEU A 121 -8.23 1.17 -16.43
CA LEU A 121 -8.44 0.24 -15.33
C LEU A 121 -8.66 -1.22 -15.76
N PRO A 122 -9.48 -1.55 -16.80
CA PRO A 122 -9.62 -2.94 -17.24
C PRO A 122 -8.31 -3.55 -17.71
N TYR A 123 -7.45 -2.77 -18.38
CA TYR A 123 -6.12 -3.22 -18.77
C TYR A 123 -5.26 -3.49 -17.53
N PHE A 124 -5.19 -2.56 -16.61
CA PHE A 124 -4.39 -2.69 -15.40
C PHE A 124 -4.81 -3.89 -14.55
N MET A 125 -6.12 -4.12 -14.38
CA MET A 125 -6.65 -5.20 -13.56
C MET A 125 -6.57 -6.60 -14.20
N GLU A 126 -6.66 -6.71 -15.54
CA GLU A 126 -6.81 -8.00 -16.23
C GLU A 126 -5.62 -8.38 -17.11
N LYS A 127 -4.74 -7.43 -17.45
CA LYS A 127 -3.56 -7.66 -18.30
C LYS A 127 -2.24 -7.50 -17.56
N THR A 128 -2.27 -7.17 -16.27
CA THR A 128 -1.08 -7.07 -15.41
C THR A 128 -1.20 -8.00 -14.20
N THR A 129 -0.18 -8.03 -13.36
CA THR A 129 -0.11 -8.85 -12.13
C THR A 129 -0.85 -8.24 -10.93
N PHE A 130 -1.60 -7.16 -11.12
CA PHE A 130 -2.31 -6.44 -10.05
C PHE A 130 -3.31 -7.31 -9.29
N LYS A 131 -3.20 -7.29 -7.96
CA LYS A 131 -4.07 -8.05 -7.03
C LYS A 131 -4.73 -7.19 -5.96
N GLY A 132 -4.41 -5.89 -5.91
CA GLY A 132 -4.93 -4.96 -4.92
C GLY A 132 -6.43 -4.69 -5.04
N ARG A 133 -6.94 -3.78 -4.22
CA ARG A 133 -8.36 -3.40 -4.18
C ARG A 133 -8.59 -2.11 -4.98
N VAL A 134 -9.78 -1.97 -5.52
CA VAL A 134 -10.18 -0.81 -6.34
C VAL A 134 -11.45 -0.21 -5.78
N PHE A 135 -11.45 1.10 -5.53
CA PHE A 135 -12.62 1.83 -5.03
C PHE A 135 -12.99 3.01 -5.91
N MET A 136 -14.29 3.22 -6.03
CA MET A 136 -14.89 4.43 -6.61
C MET A 136 -16.28 4.66 -6.03
N THR A 137 -16.87 5.82 -6.25
CA THR A 137 -18.24 6.09 -5.79
C THR A 137 -19.28 5.26 -6.56
N HIS A 138 -20.45 5.08 -5.97
CA HIS A 138 -21.57 4.37 -6.60
C HIS A 138 -21.94 4.89 -8.00
N PRO A 139 -22.13 6.22 -8.21
CA PRO A 139 -22.46 6.74 -9.55
C PRO A 139 -21.30 6.56 -10.53
N THR A 140 -20.05 6.77 -10.07
CA THR A 140 -18.86 6.57 -10.91
C THR A 140 -18.80 5.14 -11.43
N ARG A 141 -18.99 4.13 -10.58
CA ARG A 141 -19.04 2.72 -10.99
C ARG A 141 -20.17 2.44 -11.98
N ALA A 142 -21.37 2.98 -11.73
CA ALA A 142 -22.51 2.76 -12.61
C ALA A 142 -22.31 3.32 -14.02
N ILE A 143 -21.68 4.50 -14.12
CA ILE A 143 -21.40 5.16 -15.39
C ILE A 143 -20.19 4.55 -16.10
N TYR A 144 -19.13 4.25 -15.34
CA TYR A 144 -17.90 3.63 -15.82
C TYR A 144 -18.17 2.44 -16.74
N LYS A 145 -19.03 1.52 -16.32
CA LYS A 145 -19.39 0.34 -17.11
C LYS A 145 -19.85 0.68 -18.52
N TRP A 146 -20.71 1.70 -18.64
CA TRP A 146 -21.29 2.07 -19.93
C TRP A 146 -20.33 2.87 -20.79
N LEU A 147 -19.56 3.75 -20.18
CA LEU A 147 -18.59 4.58 -20.88
C LEU A 147 -17.45 3.73 -21.46
N VAL A 148 -16.89 2.83 -20.65
CA VAL A 148 -15.81 1.95 -21.10
C VAL A 148 -16.31 0.92 -22.12
N SER A 149 -17.55 0.40 -21.98
CA SER A 149 -18.15 -0.45 -23.01
C SER A 149 -18.36 0.30 -24.35
N ASP A 150 -18.62 1.60 -24.33
CA ASP A 150 -18.71 2.42 -25.54
C ASP A 150 -17.33 2.66 -26.15
N TYR A 151 -16.31 2.91 -25.31
CA TYR A 151 -14.92 3.03 -25.72
C TYR A 151 -14.40 1.75 -26.40
N ILE A 152 -14.69 0.56 -25.86
CA ILE A 152 -14.33 -0.73 -26.47
C ILE A 152 -14.90 -0.85 -27.89
N LYS A 153 -16.16 -0.46 -28.10
CA LYS A 153 -16.80 -0.53 -29.43
C LYS A 153 -16.16 0.40 -30.46
N ILE A 154 -15.72 1.57 -30.00
CA ILE A 154 -15.04 2.54 -30.85
C ILE A 154 -13.62 2.06 -31.18
N SER A 155 -12.86 1.58 -30.19
CA SER A 155 -11.50 1.07 -30.38
C SER A 155 -11.42 -0.25 -31.13
N SER A 156 -12.49 -1.09 -31.08
CA SER A 156 -12.54 -2.37 -31.80
C SER A 156 -12.65 -2.24 -33.32
N LEU A 157 -12.80 -1.03 -33.85
CA LEU A 157 -12.76 -0.77 -35.29
C LEU A 157 -11.36 -0.99 -35.88
N SER A 158 -10.30 -0.89 -35.07
CA SER A 158 -8.92 -1.20 -35.42
C SER A 158 -8.37 -2.25 -34.44
N PRO A 159 -7.94 -3.44 -34.91
CA PRO A 159 -7.41 -4.48 -34.02
C PRO A 159 -6.18 -4.04 -33.22
N ASP A 160 -5.34 -3.15 -33.77
CA ASP A 160 -4.13 -2.65 -33.14
C ASP A 160 -4.40 -1.64 -32.01
N ASP A 161 -5.60 -1.07 -31.99
CA ASP A 161 -6.02 -0.07 -30.97
C ASP A 161 -6.74 -0.70 -29.78
N GLN A 162 -7.12 -1.98 -29.88
CA GLN A 162 -7.88 -2.65 -28.83
C GLN A 162 -6.99 -3.10 -27.68
N LEU A 163 -7.09 -2.42 -26.53
CA LEU A 163 -6.33 -2.72 -25.30
C LEU A 163 -6.92 -3.90 -24.52
N TYR A 164 -8.25 -4.02 -24.49
CA TYR A 164 -8.99 -5.03 -23.72
C TYR A 164 -10.36 -5.28 -24.34
N ALA A 165 -10.96 -6.40 -23.98
CA ALA A 165 -12.27 -6.83 -24.50
C ALA A 165 -13.40 -6.60 -23.49
N ASP A 166 -14.66 -6.76 -23.94
CA ASP A 166 -15.85 -6.70 -23.06
C ASP A 166 -15.79 -7.68 -21.89
N LYS A 167 -15.10 -8.83 -22.05
CA LYS A 167 -14.87 -9.81 -20.97
C LYS A 167 -13.97 -9.23 -19.88
N ASP A 168 -12.89 -8.56 -20.27
CA ASP A 168 -11.94 -7.94 -19.32
C ASP A 168 -12.65 -6.84 -18.52
N LEU A 169 -13.48 -6.03 -19.20
CA LEU A 169 -14.33 -5.04 -18.52
C LEU A 169 -15.32 -5.70 -17.53
N ALA A 170 -15.94 -6.81 -17.92
CA ALA A 170 -16.87 -7.50 -17.02
C ALA A 170 -16.17 -8.04 -15.77
N ASN A 171 -15.01 -8.68 -15.94
CA ASN A 171 -14.23 -9.24 -14.84
C ASN A 171 -13.73 -8.14 -13.88
N SER A 172 -13.14 -7.07 -14.43
CA SER A 172 -12.65 -5.94 -13.62
C SER A 172 -13.80 -5.27 -12.87
N TYR A 173 -14.97 -5.08 -13.52
CA TYR A 173 -16.15 -4.45 -12.93
C TYR A 173 -16.66 -5.16 -11.67
N GLU A 174 -16.64 -6.50 -11.65
CA GLU A 174 -17.09 -7.29 -10.48
C GLU A 174 -16.16 -7.11 -9.27
N ARG A 175 -14.89 -6.80 -9.49
CA ARG A 175 -13.89 -6.59 -8.43
C ARG A 175 -13.81 -5.14 -7.91
N ILE A 176 -14.53 -4.21 -8.55
CA ILE A 176 -14.57 -2.81 -8.11
C ILE A 176 -15.50 -2.69 -6.90
N GLU A 177 -14.99 -2.11 -5.82
CA GLU A 177 -15.76 -1.81 -4.62
C GLU A 177 -16.26 -0.37 -4.64
N VAL A 178 -17.36 -0.13 -3.93
CA VAL A 178 -17.98 1.19 -3.88
C VAL A 178 -17.86 1.82 -2.51
N VAL A 179 -17.77 3.15 -2.51
CA VAL A 179 -17.66 3.95 -1.29
C VAL A 179 -18.61 5.14 -1.38
N ASP A 180 -19.24 5.50 -0.26
CA ASP A 180 -20.09 6.68 -0.13
C ASP A 180 -19.25 7.90 0.26
N TYR A 181 -19.73 9.10 -0.10
CA TYR A 181 -19.11 10.34 0.36
C TYR A 181 -19.04 10.40 1.89
N HIS A 182 -17.94 10.88 2.42
CA HIS A 182 -17.61 11.00 3.84
C HIS A 182 -17.48 9.65 4.58
N GLN A 183 -17.54 8.53 3.87
CA GLN A 183 -17.27 7.22 4.45
C GLN A 183 -15.75 7.05 4.61
N GLU A 184 -15.28 6.91 5.85
CA GLU A 184 -13.90 6.54 6.13
C GLU A 184 -13.74 5.02 5.94
N VAL A 185 -12.75 4.63 5.16
CA VAL A 185 -12.36 3.23 4.93
C VAL A 185 -10.92 3.05 5.41
N ASP A 186 -10.69 2.02 6.23
CA ASP A 186 -9.35 1.64 6.70
C ASP A 186 -8.96 0.28 6.10
N LEU A 187 -7.82 0.25 5.41
CA LEU A 187 -7.26 -0.92 4.74
C LEU A 187 -5.83 -1.17 5.20
N GLY A 188 -5.69 -1.80 6.38
CA GLY A 188 -4.38 -2.20 6.88
C GLY A 188 -3.39 -1.04 7.02
N GLY A 189 -3.87 0.09 7.55
CA GLY A 189 -3.08 1.30 7.78
C GLY A 189 -3.16 2.35 6.68
N ILE A 190 -3.88 2.09 5.59
CA ILE A 190 -4.29 3.09 4.61
C ILE A 190 -5.72 3.51 4.95
N LYS A 191 -5.92 4.76 5.34
CA LYS A 191 -7.25 5.33 5.53
C LYS A 191 -7.55 6.28 4.40
N PHE A 192 -8.78 6.26 3.89
CA PHE A 192 -9.22 7.24 2.91
C PHE A 192 -10.68 7.61 3.09
N THR A 193 -11.00 8.85 2.76
CA THR A 193 -12.35 9.42 2.82
C THR A 193 -12.64 10.21 1.56
N PRO A 194 -13.67 9.86 0.78
CA PRO A 194 -14.08 10.62 -0.40
C PRO A 194 -14.90 11.85 -0.02
N TYR A 195 -14.63 12.97 -0.69
CA TYR A 195 -15.34 14.25 -0.60
C TYR A 195 -15.91 14.65 -1.96
N TYR A 196 -16.98 15.42 -2.00
CA TYR A 196 -17.54 15.90 -3.25
C TYR A 196 -16.52 16.75 -4.04
N ALA A 197 -16.28 16.36 -5.29
CA ALA A 197 -15.41 17.10 -6.22
C ALA A 197 -16.15 18.06 -7.16
N GLY A 198 -17.49 18.03 -7.20
CA GLY A 198 -18.24 18.71 -8.24
C GLY A 198 -18.05 18.03 -9.58
N HIS A 199 -17.49 18.68 -10.56
CA HIS A 199 -17.04 18.20 -11.86
C HIS A 199 -18.05 17.35 -12.63
N VAL A 200 -18.30 16.09 -12.23
CA VAL A 200 -19.31 15.19 -12.76
C VAL A 200 -20.01 14.39 -11.67
N LEU A 201 -21.15 13.77 -12.00
CA LEU A 201 -21.90 12.95 -11.05
C LEU A 201 -21.05 11.78 -10.55
N GLY A 202 -20.85 11.72 -9.25
CA GLY A 202 -20.04 10.70 -8.61
C GLY A 202 -18.56 11.07 -8.43
N ALA A 203 -18.11 12.20 -8.94
CA ALA A 203 -16.72 12.63 -8.79
C ALA A 203 -16.37 12.87 -7.31
N ALA A 204 -15.21 12.36 -6.88
CA ALA A 204 -14.74 12.44 -5.52
C ALA A 204 -13.27 12.88 -5.45
N MET A 205 -12.99 13.78 -4.54
CA MET A 205 -11.64 14.03 -4.03
C MET A 205 -11.37 13.01 -2.91
N PHE A 206 -10.14 12.54 -2.78
CA PHE A 206 -9.78 11.59 -1.74
C PHE A 206 -8.81 12.21 -0.73
N LEU A 207 -9.23 12.24 0.52
CA LEU A 207 -8.34 12.48 1.65
C LEU A 207 -7.76 11.13 2.07
N ILE A 208 -6.45 10.98 1.99
CA ILE A 208 -5.72 9.73 2.24
C ILE A 208 -4.84 9.95 3.45
N GLU A 209 -4.83 9.01 4.40
CA GLU A 209 -3.95 9.02 5.56
C GLU A 209 -3.18 7.70 5.65
N ILE A 210 -1.85 7.79 5.75
CA ILE A 210 -0.96 6.66 5.98
C ILE A 210 0.00 7.04 7.11
N ALA A 211 0.01 6.26 8.19
CA ALA A 211 0.90 6.49 9.34
C ALA A 211 0.84 7.94 9.88
N GLY A 212 -0.35 8.57 9.85
CA GLY A 212 -0.56 9.93 10.32
C GLY A 212 -0.23 11.03 9.30
N VAL A 213 0.35 10.72 8.15
CA VAL A 213 0.57 11.66 7.04
C VAL A 213 -0.67 11.69 6.16
N ARG A 214 -1.23 12.86 5.93
CA ARG A 214 -2.48 13.07 5.17
C ARG A 214 -2.19 13.77 3.85
N LEU A 215 -2.81 13.24 2.80
CA LEU A 215 -2.75 13.79 1.45
C LEU A 215 -4.17 14.04 0.96
N LEU A 216 -4.38 15.13 0.26
CA LEU A 216 -5.63 15.38 -0.47
C LEU A 216 -5.34 15.33 -1.97
N TYR A 217 -5.99 14.41 -2.67
CA TYR A 217 -6.00 14.34 -4.13
C TYR A 217 -7.34 14.85 -4.65
N THR A 218 -7.31 15.88 -5.45
CA THR A 218 -8.54 16.49 -5.98
C THR A 218 -9.16 15.70 -7.11
N GLY A 219 -8.34 14.96 -7.90
CA GLY A 219 -8.74 14.60 -9.26
C GLY A 219 -9.15 15.87 -9.99
N ASP A 220 -10.07 15.77 -10.94
CA ASP A 220 -10.71 16.92 -11.55
C ASP A 220 -11.84 17.42 -10.65
N TYR A 221 -11.89 18.73 -10.41
CA TYR A 221 -12.85 19.30 -9.49
C TYR A 221 -13.39 20.67 -9.96
N SER A 222 -14.56 21.05 -9.46
CA SER A 222 -15.22 22.32 -9.76
C SER A 222 -15.77 22.97 -8.50
N ARG A 223 -15.49 24.24 -8.32
CA ARG A 223 -15.97 25.07 -7.21
C ARG A 223 -17.29 25.80 -7.53
N GLU A 224 -17.70 25.75 -8.77
CA GLU A 224 -18.93 26.37 -9.24
C GLU A 224 -20.09 25.36 -9.12
N GLU A 225 -21.16 25.71 -8.38
CA GLU A 225 -22.38 24.94 -8.36
C GLU A 225 -23.10 25.09 -9.69
N ASP A 226 -23.35 23.97 -10.39
CA ASP A 226 -24.05 23.98 -11.65
C ASP A 226 -25.54 23.64 -11.51
N ARG A 227 -26.23 23.35 -12.62
CA ARG A 227 -27.66 23.08 -12.60
C ARG A 227 -28.03 21.80 -11.89
N HIS A 228 -27.10 20.84 -11.79
CA HIS A 228 -27.39 19.53 -11.20
C HIS A 228 -26.37 19.05 -10.16
N LEU A 229 -25.14 19.55 -10.16
CA LEU A 229 -24.08 19.12 -9.24
C LEU A 229 -23.83 20.16 -8.13
N MET A 230 -23.37 19.68 -6.99
CA MET A 230 -22.84 20.52 -5.91
C MET A 230 -21.43 20.96 -6.27
N ALA A 231 -21.01 22.09 -5.74
CA ALA A 231 -19.61 22.53 -5.78
C ALA A 231 -18.71 21.57 -4.99
N ALA A 232 -17.42 21.49 -5.35
CA ALA A 232 -16.42 20.78 -4.58
C ALA A 232 -16.38 21.32 -3.15
N GLU A 233 -16.38 20.40 -2.21
CA GLU A 233 -16.31 20.72 -0.80
C GLU A 233 -14.87 20.73 -0.29
N ARG A 234 -14.64 21.33 0.84
CA ARG A 234 -13.37 21.26 1.54
C ARG A 234 -13.47 20.21 2.64
N PRO A 235 -12.43 19.39 2.88
CA PRO A 235 -12.34 18.62 4.11
C PRO A 235 -12.50 19.49 5.37
N PRO A 236 -12.92 18.94 6.51
CA PRO A 236 -13.09 19.71 7.76
C PRO A 236 -11.88 20.61 8.05
N THR A 237 -12.11 21.81 8.59
CA THR A 237 -11.04 22.79 8.86
C THR A 237 -10.01 22.33 9.89
N SER A 238 -10.36 21.32 10.70
CA SER A 238 -9.45 20.68 11.65
C SER A 238 -8.42 19.75 10.97
N ILE A 239 -8.62 19.44 9.68
CA ILE A 239 -7.77 18.55 8.91
C ILE A 239 -7.02 19.40 7.88
N ILE A 240 -5.72 19.57 8.09
CA ILE A 240 -4.81 20.19 7.11
C ILE A 240 -3.96 19.05 6.55
N PRO A 241 -4.09 18.71 5.26
CA PRO A 241 -3.23 17.69 4.66
C PRO A 241 -1.81 18.22 4.49
N GLU A 242 -0.82 17.36 4.71
CA GLU A 242 0.60 17.66 4.53
C GLU A 242 0.95 17.90 3.07
N VAL A 243 0.23 17.24 2.15
CA VAL A 243 0.39 17.39 0.70
C VAL A 243 -0.97 17.55 0.03
N LEU A 244 -1.08 18.51 -0.88
CA LEU A 244 -2.21 18.67 -1.79
C LEU A 244 -1.75 18.32 -3.21
N ILE A 245 -2.37 17.31 -3.83
CA ILE A 245 -2.20 16.97 -5.25
C ILE A 245 -3.41 17.53 -5.99
N CYS A 246 -3.19 18.50 -6.87
CA CYS A 246 -4.25 19.33 -7.43
C CYS A 246 -4.15 19.42 -8.95
N GLU A 247 -5.30 19.38 -9.65
CA GLU A 247 -5.37 19.63 -11.08
C GLU A 247 -4.93 21.05 -11.44
N SER A 248 -4.48 21.23 -12.66
CA SER A 248 -3.99 22.50 -13.21
C SER A 248 -4.42 22.76 -14.65
N THR A 249 -5.56 22.19 -15.05
CA THR A 249 -6.07 22.15 -16.44
C THR A 249 -6.14 23.53 -17.09
N PHE A 250 -6.69 24.53 -16.39
CA PHE A 250 -6.81 25.89 -16.90
C PHE A 250 -5.65 26.83 -16.54
N GLY A 251 -4.69 26.38 -15.72
CA GLY A 251 -3.54 27.18 -15.35
C GLY A 251 -3.93 28.55 -14.76
N VAL A 252 -3.53 29.61 -15.43
CA VAL A 252 -3.86 31.00 -15.02
C VAL A 252 -5.07 31.58 -15.74
N GLN A 253 -5.79 30.80 -16.53
CA GLN A 253 -6.98 31.26 -17.25
C GLN A 253 -8.10 31.51 -16.26
N THR A 254 -8.87 32.57 -16.49
CA THR A 254 -10.10 32.90 -15.78
C THR A 254 -11.28 32.72 -16.73
N LEU A 255 -12.27 32.00 -16.32
CA LEU A 255 -13.46 31.73 -17.13
C LEU A 255 -14.46 32.89 -17.02
N GLU A 256 -15.25 33.11 -18.08
CA GLU A 256 -16.41 33.99 -18.02
C GLU A 256 -17.38 33.53 -16.91
N PRO A 257 -18.06 34.47 -16.24
CA PRO A 257 -19.12 34.14 -15.29
C PRO A 257 -20.16 33.20 -15.93
N ARG A 258 -20.63 32.21 -15.17
CA ARG A 258 -21.50 31.16 -15.67
C ARG A 258 -22.74 31.67 -16.39
N LEU A 259 -23.44 32.68 -15.83
CA LEU A 259 -24.65 33.23 -16.44
C LEU A 259 -24.34 33.87 -17.80
N ASP A 260 -23.21 34.51 -17.96
CA ASP A 260 -22.79 35.13 -19.23
C ASP A 260 -22.45 34.05 -20.27
N ARG A 261 -21.78 32.95 -19.85
CA ARG A 261 -21.51 31.78 -20.67
C ARG A 261 -22.80 31.13 -21.16
N GLU A 262 -23.78 30.91 -20.26
CA GLU A 262 -25.08 30.32 -20.61
C GLU A 262 -25.86 31.21 -21.58
N GLN A 263 -25.87 32.53 -21.37
CA GLN A 263 -26.52 33.51 -22.29
C GLN A 263 -25.81 33.53 -23.64
N ARG A 264 -24.47 33.53 -23.68
CA ARG A 264 -23.71 33.47 -24.91
C ARG A 264 -23.98 32.18 -25.68
N PHE A 265 -23.99 31.06 -24.99
CA PHE A 265 -24.27 29.73 -25.54
C PHE A 265 -25.67 29.69 -26.18
N THR A 266 -26.69 30.00 -25.41
CA THR A 266 -28.09 29.95 -25.90
C THR A 266 -28.35 30.93 -27.04
N ARG A 267 -27.78 32.13 -26.97
CA ARG A 267 -27.85 33.16 -28.07
C ARG A 267 -27.17 32.65 -29.33
N MET A 268 -26.00 31.99 -29.23
CA MET A 268 -25.27 31.50 -30.39
C MET A 268 -26.05 30.33 -31.04
N VAL A 269 -26.54 29.40 -30.26
CA VAL A 269 -27.41 28.30 -30.73
C VAL A 269 -28.63 28.87 -31.46
N HIS A 270 -29.31 29.81 -30.84
CA HIS A 270 -30.48 30.49 -31.39
C HIS A 270 -30.14 31.14 -32.72
N THR A 271 -29.03 31.90 -32.83
CA THR A 271 -28.57 32.56 -34.05
C THR A 271 -28.33 31.57 -35.19
N ILE A 272 -27.66 30.42 -34.88
CA ILE A 272 -27.38 29.38 -35.89
C ILE A 272 -28.68 28.77 -36.43
N VAL A 273 -29.61 28.39 -35.58
CA VAL A 273 -30.85 27.75 -36.03
C VAL A 273 -31.78 28.71 -36.71
N LYS A 274 -31.83 30.00 -36.29
CA LYS A 274 -32.64 31.08 -36.95
C LYS A 274 -32.17 31.39 -38.36
N ARG A 275 -30.84 31.32 -38.66
CA ARG A 275 -30.35 31.46 -40.06
C ARG A 275 -30.54 30.20 -40.91
N GLY A 276 -31.29 29.19 -40.40
CA GLY A 276 -31.58 27.96 -41.11
C GLY A 276 -30.43 26.97 -41.07
N GLY A 277 -29.47 27.15 -40.18
CA GLY A 277 -28.30 26.29 -40.01
C GLY A 277 -28.50 25.17 -38.99
N ARG A 278 -27.60 24.23 -39.01
CA ARG A 278 -27.46 23.14 -38.03
C ARG A 278 -26.42 23.50 -37.01
N CYS A 279 -26.72 23.30 -35.74
CA CYS A 279 -25.78 23.55 -34.63
C CYS A 279 -25.27 22.21 -34.10
N LEU A 280 -23.97 21.93 -34.29
CA LEU A 280 -23.28 20.77 -33.73
C LEU A 280 -22.69 21.12 -32.37
N LEU A 281 -23.00 20.29 -31.39
CA LEU A 281 -22.45 20.35 -30.05
C LEU A 281 -21.72 19.03 -29.80
N PRO A 282 -20.38 18.98 -30.04
CA PRO A 282 -19.61 17.80 -29.75
C PRO A 282 -19.42 17.67 -28.23
N VAL A 283 -19.94 16.58 -27.66
CA VAL A 283 -19.97 16.32 -26.23
C VAL A 283 -19.53 14.91 -25.93
N PHE A 284 -18.98 14.70 -24.74
CA PHE A 284 -18.98 13.33 -24.20
C PHE A 284 -20.41 12.92 -23.86
N ALA A 285 -20.72 11.66 -24.08
CA ALA A 285 -22.10 11.17 -23.86
C ALA A 285 -22.56 11.32 -22.41
N LEU A 286 -21.64 11.48 -21.48
CA LEU A 286 -21.89 11.60 -20.04
C LEU A 286 -21.03 12.72 -19.43
N GLY A 287 -21.53 13.30 -18.35
CA GLY A 287 -20.88 14.41 -17.64
C GLY A 287 -21.54 15.75 -18.00
N ARG A 288 -20.88 16.57 -18.81
CA ARG A 288 -21.37 17.93 -19.13
C ARG A 288 -22.53 17.98 -20.13
N ALA A 289 -22.76 16.89 -20.89
CA ALA A 289 -23.93 16.82 -21.77
C ALA A 289 -25.24 17.06 -21.01
N GLN A 290 -25.37 16.56 -19.79
CA GLN A 290 -26.58 16.68 -18.97
C GLN A 290 -26.84 18.13 -18.55
N GLU A 291 -25.80 18.88 -18.25
CA GLU A 291 -25.90 20.33 -17.99
C GLU A 291 -26.45 21.08 -19.19
N LEU A 292 -25.87 20.83 -20.38
CA LEU A 292 -26.31 21.46 -21.63
C LEU A 292 -27.74 21.07 -22.01
N LEU A 293 -28.13 19.81 -21.76
CA LEU A 293 -29.51 19.36 -21.98
C LEU A 293 -30.51 20.12 -21.10
N LEU A 294 -30.18 20.34 -19.83
CA LEU A 294 -31.02 21.14 -18.92
C LEU A 294 -31.10 22.60 -19.38
N ILE A 295 -30.00 23.22 -19.80
CA ILE A 295 -29.96 24.60 -20.31
C ILE A 295 -30.82 24.72 -21.58
N LEU A 296 -30.67 23.81 -22.53
CA LEU A 296 -31.40 23.86 -23.80
C LEU A 296 -32.90 23.60 -23.62
N ASP A 297 -33.31 22.63 -22.81
CA ASP A 297 -34.74 22.33 -22.57
C ASP A 297 -35.44 23.50 -21.88
N GLU A 298 -34.80 24.13 -20.87
CA GLU A 298 -35.31 25.35 -20.23
C GLU A 298 -35.40 26.53 -21.21
N TYR A 299 -34.37 26.71 -22.07
CA TYR A 299 -34.35 27.80 -23.06
C TYR A 299 -35.44 27.61 -24.12
N TRP A 300 -35.61 26.36 -24.65
CA TRP A 300 -36.69 26.08 -25.61
C TRP A 300 -38.07 26.26 -25.00
N HIS A 301 -38.25 25.89 -23.75
CA HIS A 301 -39.51 26.10 -23.03
C HIS A 301 -39.91 27.57 -22.95
N ALA A 302 -38.90 28.46 -22.77
CA ALA A 302 -39.12 29.90 -22.70
C ALA A 302 -39.28 30.59 -24.07
N HIS A 303 -38.93 29.92 -25.20
CA HIS A 303 -38.90 30.51 -26.54
C HIS A 303 -39.77 29.74 -27.51
N ALA A 304 -41.07 30.13 -27.62
CA ALA A 304 -42.07 29.46 -28.47
C ALA A 304 -41.68 29.44 -29.95
N ASP A 305 -40.88 30.40 -30.42
CA ASP A 305 -40.40 30.50 -31.80
C ASP A 305 -39.39 29.41 -32.19
N LEU A 306 -38.83 28.69 -31.19
CA LEU A 306 -37.90 27.57 -31.35
C LEU A 306 -38.59 26.22 -31.28
N HIS A 307 -39.87 26.12 -30.89
CA HIS A 307 -40.52 24.82 -30.66
C HIS A 307 -40.60 23.95 -31.93
N SER A 308 -40.49 24.54 -33.15
CA SER A 308 -40.42 23.77 -34.40
C SER A 308 -39.02 23.27 -34.74
N VAL A 309 -37.96 23.72 -34.02
CA VAL A 309 -36.57 23.31 -34.24
C VAL A 309 -36.24 22.15 -33.32
N PRO A 310 -35.97 20.94 -33.85
CA PRO A 310 -35.66 19.80 -33.02
C PRO A 310 -34.30 19.87 -32.39
N ILE A 311 -34.17 19.37 -31.13
CA ILE A 311 -32.92 19.10 -30.45
C ILE A 311 -32.74 17.59 -30.39
N TYR A 312 -31.61 17.12 -30.87
CA TYR A 312 -31.27 15.71 -30.85
C TYR A 312 -30.08 15.46 -29.89
N TYR A 313 -30.23 14.47 -29.06
CA TYR A 313 -29.13 13.91 -28.27
C TYR A 313 -28.73 12.56 -28.87
N ALA A 314 -27.65 12.56 -29.62
CA ALA A 314 -27.23 11.43 -30.44
C ALA A 314 -26.12 10.65 -29.72
N SER A 315 -26.54 9.64 -28.98
CA SER A 315 -25.66 8.70 -28.28
C SER A 315 -26.33 7.35 -28.12
N ALA A 316 -25.64 6.28 -28.48
CA ALA A 316 -26.13 4.91 -28.31
C ALA A 316 -26.43 4.55 -26.84
N ILE A 317 -25.72 5.19 -25.90
CA ILE A 317 -25.85 4.96 -24.45
C ILE A 317 -26.75 5.99 -23.75
N ALA A 318 -27.28 7.00 -24.49
CA ALA A 318 -28.03 8.13 -23.92
C ALA A 318 -29.13 7.67 -22.95
N LYS A 319 -29.99 6.70 -23.36
CA LYS A 319 -31.09 6.22 -22.51
C LYS A 319 -30.58 5.59 -21.21
N LYS A 320 -29.47 4.82 -21.26
CA LYS A 320 -28.90 4.15 -20.09
C LYS A 320 -28.31 5.19 -19.14
N CYS A 321 -27.63 6.18 -19.71
CA CYS A 321 -27.03 7.30 -18.97
C CYS A 321 -28.11 8.09 -18.22
N MET A 322 -29.19 8.44 -18.89
CA MET A 322 -30.29 9.15 -18.24
C MET A 322 -30.89 8.36 -17.09
N THR A 323 -31.00 7.03 -17.21
CA THR A 323 -31.46 6.17 -16.10
C THR A 323 -30.51 6.28 -14.88
N VAL A 324 -29.20 6.31 -15.07
CA VAL A 324 -28.23 6.50 -13.98
C VAL A 324 -28.43 7.85 -13.30
N TYR A 325 -28.55 8.94 -14.09
CA TYR A 325 -28.80 10.28 -13.54
C TYR A 325 -30.13 10.34 -12.76
N GLN A 326 -31.18 9.68 -13.23
CA GLN A 326 -32.46 9.58 -12.51
C GLN A 326 -32.34 8.79 -11.20
N THR A 327 -31.46 7.77 -11.15
CA THR A 327 -31.28 6.93 -9.97
C THR A 327 -30.52 7.68 -8.86
N TYR A 328 -29.53 8.49 -9.22
CA TYR A 328 -28.63 9.16 -8.26
C TYR A 328 -28.94 10.64 -8.03
N THR A 329 -30.20 11.07 -8.20
CA THR A 329 -30.63 12.44 -7.90
C THR A 329 -30.37 12.87 -6.45
N ASN A 330 -30.31 11.92 -5.51
CA ASN A 330 -29.98 12.17 -4.12
C ASN A 330 -28.53 12.63 -3.91
N MET A 331 -27.61 12.33 -4.84
CA MET A 331 -26.20 12.74 -4.82
C MET A 331 -25.95 14.03 -5.60
N MET A 332 -27.02 14.70 -6.06
CA MET A 332 -26.97 15.97 -6.76
C MET A 332 -27.26 17.14 -5.82
N ASN A 333 -27.26 18.35 -6.37
CA ASN A 333 -27.49 19.58 -5.61
C ASN A 333 -28.93 19.67 -5.03
N GLY A 334 -29.14 20.62 -4.13
CA GLY A 334 -30.42 20.83 -3.44
C GLY A 334 -31.56 21.09 -4.42
N ARG A 335 -31.33 21.84 -5.51
CA ARG A 335 -32.35 22.14 -6.53
C ARG A 335 -32.88 20.87 -7.21
N ILE A 336 -31.99 20.00 -7.65
CA ILE A 336 -32.39 18.73 -8.30
C ILE A 336 -33.09 17.80 -7.32
N ARG A 337 -32.60 17.72 -6.07
CA ARG A 337 -33.26 16.89 -5.03
C ARG A 337 -34.70 17.34 -4.77
N GLU A 338 -34.94 18.64 -4.71
CA GLU A 338 -36.34 19.15 -4.54
C GLU A 338 -37.19 18.91 -5.80
N LEU A 339 -36.68 19.16 -7.00
CA LEU A 339 -37.37 18.86 -8.24
C LEU A 339 -37.71 17.38 -8.38
N ALA A 340 -36.80 16.49 -7.99
CA ALA A 340 -37.01 15.04 -8.06
C ALA A 340 -38.16 14.53 -7.18
N LYS A 341 -38.55 15.28 -6.14
CA LYS A 341 -39.74 14.95 -5.31
C LYS A 341 -41.05 15.17 -6.04
N VAL A 342 -41.10 16.05 -7.05
CA VAL A 342 -42.30 16.45 -7.77
C VAL A 342 -42.35 15.85 -9.17
N SER A 343 -41.23 15.85 -9.88
CA SER A 343 -41.13 15.37 -11.26
C SER A 343 -39.71 14.91 -11.56
N ASN A 344 -39.54 14.10 -12.60
CA ASN A 344 -38.23 13.68 -13.03
C ASN A 344 -37.48 14.85 -13.73
N PRO A 345 -36.38 15.41 -13.15
CA PRO A 345 -35.69 16.56 -13.73
C PRO A 345 -35.03 16.27 -15.08
N PHE A 346 -34.74 14.98 -15.37
CA PHE A 346 -34.11 14.53 -16.60
C PHE A 346 -35.10 13.94 -17.62
N GLN A 347 -36.38 14.29 -17.53
CA GLN A 347 -37.40 14.01 -18.54
C GLN A 347 -37.63 15.26 -19.36
N PHE A 348 -36.84 15.39 -20.44
CA PHE A 348 -36.87 16.55 -21.33
C PHE A 348 -38.10 16.58 -22.22
N LYS A 349 -38.65 17.77 -22.50
CA LYS A 349 -39.83 17.98 -23.33
C LYS A 349 -39.47 18.27 -24.80
N HIS A 350 -38.32 18.97 -25.00
CA HIS A 350 -37.92 19.46 -26.33
C HIS A 350 -36.77 18.66 -26.95
N ILE A 351 -36.26 17.64 -26.26
CA ILE A 351 -35.08 16.88 -26.66
C ILE A 351 -35.45 15.45 -27.03
N SER A 352 -35.03 15.02 -28.21
CA SER A 352 -35.24 13.68 -28.74
C SER A 352 -33.92 12.88 -28.71
N ASN A 353 -34.00 11.62 -28.26
CA ASN A 353 -32.83 10.73 -28.29
C ASN A 353 -32.70 10.08 -29.67
N LEU A 354 -31.54 10.22 -30.30
CA LEU A 354 -31.21 9.62 -31.59
C LEU A 354 -30.23 8.45 -31.35
N ARG A 355 -30.61 7.23 -31.74
CA ARG A 355 -29.76 6.04 -31.52
C ARG A 355 -28.74 5.82 -32.63
N SER A 356 -29.05 6.28 -33.86
CA SER A 356 -28.22 6.09 -35.03
C SER A 356 -28.48 7.21 -36.03
N ILE A 357 -27.47 7.63 -36.76
CA ILE A 357 -27.61 8.60 -37.86
C ILE A 357 -28.60 8.16 -38.94
N ALA A 358 -28.81 6.85 -39.14
CA ALA A 358 -29.80 6.31 -40.07
C ALA A 358 -31.24 6.69 -39.72
N GLN A 359 -31.51 7.18 -38.51
CA GLN A 359 -32.80 7.66 -38.05
C GLN A 359 -32.93 9.19 -38.14
N PHE A 360 -31.88 9.85 -38.64
CA PHE A 360 -31.83 11.30 -38.75
C PHE A 360 -32.12 11.74 -40.18
N ASP A 361 -33.22 12.44 -40.35
CA ASP A 361 -33.55 13.14 -41.61
C ASP A 361 -32.91 14.51 -41.57
N ASP A 362 -31.87 14.74 -42.38
CA ASP A 362 -31.12 16.01 -42.43
C ASP A 362 -31.89 17.11 -43.17
N VAL A 363 -33.10 17.42 -42.68
CA VAL A 363 -33.99 18.42 -43.24
C VAL A 363 -34.16 19.60 -42.30
N GLY A 364 -33.67 20.78 -42.71
CA GLY A 364 -33.84 22.04 -41.97
C GLY A 364 -32.89 22.25 -40.78
N PRO A 365 -33.14 23.32 -40.01
CA PRO A 365 -32.34 23.66 -38.86
C PRO A 365 -32.57 22.67 -37.72
N CYS A 366 -31.51 22.34 -36.99
CA CYS A 366 -31.56 21.50 -35.79
C CYS A 366 -30.40 21.79 -34.86
N VAL A 367 -30.53 21.35 -33.64
CA VAL A 367 -29.41 21.25 -32.68
C VAL A 367 -29.08 19.77 -32.50
N MET A 368 -27.81 19.41 -32.68
CA MET A 368 -27.34 18.06 -32.56
C MET A 368 -26.22 17.97 -31.52
N MET A 369 -26.52 17.30 -30.44
CA MET A 369 -25.49 16.92 -29.43
C MET A 369 -25.01 15.51 -29.77
N ALA A 370 -23.73 15.38 -30.11
CA ALA A 370 -23.14 14.10 -30.54
C ALA A 370 -21.78 13.85 -29.93
N SER A 371 -21.47 12.58 -29.68
CA SER A 371 -20.18 12.13 -29.18
C SER A 371 -19.26 11.55 -30.28
N PRO A 372 -17.92 11.58 -30.08
CA PRO A 372 -17.14 12.12 -28.95
C PRO A 372 -16.94 13.63 -29.00
N GLY A 373 -16.58 14.21 -27.82
CA GLY A 373 -16.38 15.65 -27.69
C GLY A 373 -15.15 16.20 -28.43
N MET A 374 -14.09 15.36 -28.58
CA MET A 374 -12.81 15.75 -29.19
C MET A 374 -12.80 15.66 -30.72
N LEU A 375 -13.90 15.22 -31.36
CA LEU A 375 -14.05 15.10 -32.81
C LEU A 375 -13.02 14.18 -33.52
N GLN A 376 -12.47 13.20 -32.80
CA GLN A 376 -11.46 12.29 -33.35
C GLN A 376 -12.07 11.24 -34.26
N SER A 377 -13.24 10.73 -33.91
CA SER A 377 -13.95 9.65 -34.63
C SER A 377 -15.44 9.74 -34.31
N GLY A 378 -16.25 8.77 -34.78
CA GLY A 378 -17.65 8.60 -34.44
C GLY A 378 -18.56 9.67 -34.97
N LEU A 379 -19.80 9.73 -34.43
CA LEU A 379 -20.91 10.48 -35.01
C LEU A 379 -20.66 12.00 -35.04
N SER A 380 -20.05 12.58 -34.02
CA SER A 380 -19.74 14.02 -34.03
C SER A 380 -18.78 14.38 -35.17
N ARG A 381 -17.81 13.48 -35.44
CA ARG A 381 -16.87 13.64 -36.53
C ARG A 381 -17.53 13.53 -37.89
N GLU A 382 -18.37 12.54 -38.10
CA GLU A 382 -19.16 12.36 -39.35
C GLU A 382 -20.04 13.58 -39.64
N LEU A 383 -20.73 14.08 -38.63
CA LEU A 383 -21.58 15.28 -38.77
C LEU A 383 -20.77 16.55 -39.03
N LEU A 384 -19.58 16.69 -38.40
CA LEU A 384 -18.71 17.81 -38.71
C LEU A 384 -18.26 17.79 -40.17
N GLU A 385 -17.87 16.65 -40.71
CA GLU A 385 -17.46 16.51 -42.11
C GLU A 385 -18.60 16.82 -43.10
N LEU A 386 -19.83 16.39 -42.76
CA LEU A 386 -21.02 16.70 -43.57
C LEU A 386 -21.39 18.19 -43.55
N TRP A 387 -21.25 18.85 -42.41
CA TRP A 387 -21.78 20.21 -42.22
C TRP A 387 -20.74 21.31 -42.31
N CYS A 388 -19.41 20.99 -42.28
CA CYS A 388 -18.33 21.99 -42.25
C CYS A 388 -18.30 22.90 -43.48
N VAL A 389 -18.85 22.49 -44.61
CA VAL A 389 -18.80 23.23 -45.89
C VAL A 389 -19.89 24.33 -46.00
N ASP A 390 -20.93 24.30 -45.17
CA ASP A 390 -22.05 25.28 -45.23
C ASP A 390 -21.92 26.35 -44.13
N LYS A 391 -21.74 27.60 -44.51
CA LYS A 391 -21.60 28.78 -43.63
C LYS A 391 -22.81 29.03 -42.71
N ARG A 392 -23.99 28.46 -43.01
CA ARG A 392 -25.17 28.60 -42.14
C ARG A 392 -25.03 27.75 -40.88
N ASN A 393 -24.27 26.68 -40.99
CA ASN A 393 -24.04 25.78 -39.84
C ASN A 393 -23.05 26.38 -38.83
N GLY A 394 -23.03 25.77 -37.66
CA GLY A 394 -22.07 26.12 -36.61
C GLY A 394 -21.72 24.92 -35.74
N VAL A 395 -20.54 24.93 -35.23
CA VAL A 395 -20.06 24.04 -34.15
C VAL A 395 -19.73 24.88 -32.92
N ILE A 396 -20.29 24.50 -31.78
CA ILE A 396 -19.94 25.10 -30.50
C ILE A 396 -19.29 24.00 -29.67
N ILE A 397 -18.02 24.17 -29.33
CA ILE A 397 -17.26 23.24 -28.49
C ILE A 397 -17.48 23.65 -27.03
N PRO A 398 -18.21 22.82 -26.24
CA PRO A 398 -18.64 23.19 -24.90
C PRO A 398 -17.71 22.67 -23.81
N GLY A 399 -16.66 21.94 -24.14
CA GLY A 399 -15.75 21.31 -23.20
C GLY A 399 -14.29 21.64 -23.47
N TYR A 400 -13.42 21.26 -22.55
CA TYR A 400 -11.98 21.29 -22.76
C TYR A 400 -11.57 20.36 -23.92
N VAL A 401 -10.63 20.80 -24.74
CA VAL A 401 -10.08 20.02 -25.86
C VAL A 401 -8.58 19.87 -25.71
N VAL A 402 -8.14 18.61 -25.71
CA VAL A 402 -6.75 18.21 -25.48
C VAL A 402 -5.90 18.52 -26.72
N GLU A 403 -4.66 18.92 -26.51
CA GLU A 403 -3.68 19.15 -27.57
C GLU A 403 -3.49 17.89 -28.43
N GLY A 404 -3.31 18.06 -29.74
CA GLY A 404 -3.24 16.95 -30.70
C GLY A 404 -4.58 16.43 -31.21
N THR A 405 -5.74 16.89 -30.67
CA THR A 405 -7.07 16.51 -31.15
C THR A 405 -7.61 17.44 -32.24
N LEU A 406 -8.52 16.92 -33.10
CA LEU A 406 -9.17 17.79 -34.09
C LEU A 406 -10.00 18.90 -33.44
N GLY A 407 -10.64 18.60 -32.30
CA GLY A 407 -11.38 19.60 -31.51
C GLY A 407 -10.52 20.81 -31.20
N LYS A 408 -9.25 20.60 -30.81
CA LYS A 408 -8.28 21.67 -30.57
C LYS A 408 -7.86 22.39 -31.88
N GLN A 409 -7.61 21.60 -32.93
CA GLN A 409 -7.17 22.14 -34.22
C GLN A 409 -8.22 23.11 -34.82
N ILE A 410 -9.51 22.80 -34.77
CA ILE A 410 -10.55 23.65 -35.39
C ILE A 410 -10.76 24.98 -34.65
N LEU A 411 -10.34 25.09 -33.39
CA LEU A 411 -10.38 26.36 -32.66
C LEU A 411 -9.52 27.44 -33.28
N SER A 412 -8.45 27.07 -34.00
CA SER A 412 -7.62 28.03 -34.76
C SER A 412 -8.29 28.44 -36.08
N GLN A 413 -9.51 27.97 -36.36
CA GLN A 413 -10.31 28.23 -37.55
C GLN A 413 -9.50 28.05 -38.85
N PRO A 414 -8.90 26.88 -39.10
CA PRO A 414 -8.15 26.63 -40.31
C PRO A 414 -9.08 26.65 -41.54
N ASN A 415 -8.54 26.98 -42.70
CA ASN A 415 -9.34 27.01 -43.95
C ASN A 415 -9.85 25.64 -44.36
N GLU A 416 -9.12 24.58 -44.00
CA GLU A 416 -9.43 23.19 -44.35
C GLU A 416 -9.14 22.29 -43.17
N ILE A 417 -9.93 21.21 -43.06
CA ILE A 417 -9.73 20.12 -42.10
C ILE A 417 -9.47 18.80 -42.82
N PRO A 418 -8.69 17.89 -42.27
CA PRO A 418 -8.52 16.55 -42.80
C PRO A 418 -9.82 15.73 -42.56
N ALA A 419 -10.37 15.09 -43.58
CA ALA A 419 -11.45 14.13 -43.43
C ALA A 419 -10.91 12.75 -43.03
N MET A 420 -11.76 11.87 -42.47
CA MET A 420 -11.38 10.50 -42.10
C MET A 420 -10.90 9.66 -43.31
N ASN A 421 -11.38 9.97 -44.51
CA ASN A 421 -10.93 9.31 -45.73
C ASN A 421 -9.62 9.88 -46.33
N GLY A 422 -8.95 10.79 -45.62
CA GLY A 422 -7.69 11.46 -46.02
C GLY A 422 -7.88 12.64 -46.99
N SER A 423 -9.08 12.97 -47.43
CA SER A 423 -9.34 14.17 -48.23
C SER A 423 -9.35 15.45 -47.35
N LYS A 424 -9.25 16.61 -47.95
CA LYS A 424 -9.36 17.90 -47.28
C LYS A 424 -10.72 18.50 -47.51
N LEU A 425 -11.38 18.95 -46.46
CA LEU A 425 -12.67 19.61 -46.48
C LEU A 425 -12.53 21.09 -46.06
N PRO A 426 -13.17 22.04 -46.81
CA PRO A 426 -13.15 23.43 -46.43
C PRO A 426 -14.00 23.68 -45.19
N LEU A 427 -13.42 24.35 -44.18
CA LEU A 427 -14.09 24.71 -42.94
C LEU A 427 -14.78 26.08 -43.13
N ARG A 428 -16.08 26.12 -43.38
CA ARG A 428 -16.85 27.34 -43.62
C ARG A 428 -17.90 27.64 -42.54
N LEU A 429 -18.25 26.64 -41.73
CA LEU A 429 -19.17 26.83 -40.62
C LEU A 429 -18.55 27.72 -39.54
N THR A 430 -19.44 28.28 -38.68
CA THR A 430 -19.00 29.05 -37.52
C THR A 430 -18.42 28.13 -36.46
N VAL A 431 -17.19 28.37 -35.96
CA VAL A 431 -16.59 27.65 -34.85
C VAL A 431 -16.55 28.57 -33.64
N GLU A 432 -17.14 28.14 -32.53
CA GLU A 432 -17.13 28.83 -31.25
C GLU A 432 -16.67 27.91 -30.12
N TYR A 433 -15.95 28.51 -29.17
CA TYR A 433 -15.57 27.83 -27.92
C TYR A 433 -16.27 28.52 -26.76
N ILE A 434 -17.08 27.78 -26.02
CA ILE A 434 -17.79 28.25 -24.84
C ILE A 434 -17.66 27.16 -23.76
N SER A 435 -16.69 27.33 -22.85
CA SER A 435 -16.36 26.31 -21.87
C SER A 435 -17.46 26.10 -20.83
N PHE A 436 -18.01 24.90 -20.84
CA PHE A 436 -18.82 24.33 -19.76
C PHE A 436 -18.08 23.19 -19.05
N SER A 437 -16.78 23.07 -19.28
CA SER A 437 -15.97 22.12 -18.51
C SER A 437 -16.01 22.52 -17.05
N ALA A 438 -16.21 21.54 -16.21
CA ALA A 438 -16.32 21.73 -14.78
C ALA A 438 -14.95 21.54 -14.13
N HIS A 439 -13.97 22.29 -14.58
CA HIS A 439 -12.66 22.45 -13.96
C HIS A 439 -12.54 23.84 -13.33
N VAL A 440 -11.77 23.93 -12.29
CA VAL A 440 -11.49 25.19 -11.63
C VAL A 440 -10.68 26.13 -12.52
N ASP A 441 -11.02 27.42 -12.51
CA ASP A 441 -10.20 28.46 -13.07
C ASP A 441 -9.09 28.91 -12.08
N TYR A 442 -8.25 29.85 -12.50
CA TYR A 442 -7.16 30.35 -11.66
C TYR A 442 -7.65 30.89 -10.30
N ARG A 443 -8.76 31.62 -10.30
CA ARG A 443 -9.31 32.23 -9.08
C ARG A 443 -9.80 31.16 -8.12
N GLU A 444 -10.64 30.25 -8.60
CA GLU A 444 -11.22 29.19 -7.81
C GLU A 444 -10.16 28.21 -7.28
N ASN A 445 -9.18 27.85 -8.13
CA ASN A 445 -8.07 26.99 -7.77
C ASN A 445 -7.20 27.63 -6.68
N SER A 446 -6.81 28.93 -6.87
CA SER A 446 -6.01 29.67 -5.90
C SER A 446 -6.72 29.81 -4.54
N GLU A 447 -8.03 30.08 -4.56
CA GLU A 447 -8.85 30.18 -3.34
C GLU A 447 -8.96 28.82 -2.64
N PHE A 448 -9.08 27.72 -3.38
CA PHE A 448 -9.15 26.38 -2.82
C PHE A 448 -7.83 25.95 -2.18
N ILE A 449 -6.69 26.16 -2.86
CA ILE A 449 -5.36 25.90 -2.33
C ILE A 449 -5.16 26.64 -1.01
N GLU A 450 -5.58 27.91 -0.95
CA GLU A 450 -5.50 28.71 0.26
C GLU A 450 -6.40 28.19 1.39
N MET A 451 -7.62 27.78 1.07
CA MET A 451 -8.56 27.20 2.05
C MET A 451 -8.09 25.87 2.63
N VAL A 452 -7.45 25.02 1.82
CA VAL A 452 -6.91 23.73 2.26
C VAL A 452 -5.72 23.95 3.18
N GLY A 453 -4.84 24.92 2.87
CA GLY A 453 -3.74 25.32 3.74
C GLY A 453 -2.54 24.37 3.76
N SER A 454 -2.43 23.44 2.82
CA SER A 454 -1.27 22.56 2.65
C SER A 454 -0.02 23.38 2.35
N GLN A 455 1.13 22.98 2.93
CA GLN A 455 2.41 23.60 2.62
C GLN A 455 3.06 23.04 1.35
N ASN A 456 2.74 21.79 0.99
CA ASN A 456 3.26 21.15 -0.20
C ASN A 456 2.15 20.98 -1.24
N LEU A 457 2.34 21.57 -2.40
CA LEU A 457 1.41 21.50 -3.53
C LEU A 457 2.08 20.76 -4.69
N VAL A 458 1.44 19.71 -5.16
CA VAL A 458 1.83 18.98 -6.37
C VAL A 458 0.79 19.27 -7.45
N LEU A 459 1.20 19.97 -8.50
CA LEU A 459 0.34 20.25 -9.64
C LEU A 459 0.42 19.10 -10.63
N VAL A 460 -0.72 18.63 -11.08
CA VAL A 460 -0.89 17.56 -12.06
C VAL A 460 -1.99 17.92 -13.05
N HIS A 461 -2.24 17.11 -14.07
CA HIS A 461 -3.33 17.26 -15.01
C HIS A 461 -3.40 18.66 -15.63
N GLY A 462 -2.33 19.05 -16.34
CA GLY A 462 -2.24 20.34 -17.03
C GLY A 462 -1.12 20.37 -18.05
N ASP A 463 -1.28 21.16 -19.09
CA ASP A 463 -0.20 21.38 -20.05
C ASP A 463 1.00 22.04 -19.37
N SER A 464 2.21 21.59 -19.71
CA SER A 464 3.47 22.04 -19.10
C SER A 464 3.61 23.57 -19.02
N ASN A 465 3.17 24.29 -20.06
CA ASN A 465 3.24 25.76 -20.10
C ASN A 465 2.23 26.42 -19.14
N GLU A 466 1.01 25.88 -19.07
CA GLU A 466 -0.04 26.38 -18.17
C GLU A 466 0.32 26.09 -16.71
N MET A 467 0.83 24.90 -16.41
CA MET A 467 1.35 24.56 -15.09
C MET A 467 2.49 25.50 -14.66
N GLY A 468 3.43 25.80 -15.57
CA GLY A 468 4.53 26.74 -15.30
C GLY A 468 4.04 28.14 -14.98
N ARG A 469 3.02 28.62 -15.71
CA ARG A 469 2.37 29.93 -15.44
C ARG A 469 1.66 29.94 -14.10
N LEU A 470 0.88 28.89 -13.79
CA LEU A 470 0.18 28.72 -12.51
C LEU A 470 1.17 28.70 -11.34
N ARG A 471 2.25 27.91 -11.47
CA ARG A 471 3.33 27.86 -10.48
C ARG A 471 3.88 29.25 -10.19
N SER A 472 4.23 30.01 -11.25
CA SER A 472 4.80 31.36 -11.11
C SER A 472 3.81 32.35 -10.47
N ALA A 473 2.51 32.25 -10.84
CA ALA A 473 1.47 33.10 -10.27
C ALA A 473 1.25 32.80 -8.78
N LEU A 474 1.20 31.53 -8.40
CA LEU A 474 1.06 31.10 -7.00
C LEU A 474 2.31 31.46 -6.18
N GLN A 475 3.53 31.28 -6.72
CA GLN A 475 4.76 31.71 -6.06
C GLN A 475 4.73 33.21 -5.76
N SER A 476 4.30 34.05 -6.71
CA SER A 476 4.15 35.48 -6.51
C SER A 476 3.09 35.81 -5.44
N ARG A 477 1.97 35.07 -5.42
CA ARG A 477 0.88 35.28 -4.43
C ARG A 477 1.32 34.94 -3.00
N TYR A 478 2.22 33.96 -2.85
CA TYR A 478 2.71 33.48 -1.55
C TYR A 478 4.05 34.09 -1.10
N ALA A 479 4.69 34.91 -1.94
CA ALA A 479 6.02 35.47 -1.67
C ALA A 479 6.10 36.34 -0.40
N GLU A 480 5.00 37.01 -0.02
CA GLU A 480 4.92 37.92 1.14
C GLU A 480 4.22 37.23 2.34
N ARG A 481 3.87 35.95 2.26
CA ARG A 481 3.17 35.26 3.34
C ARG A 481 4.14 34.63 4.33
N GLU A 482 3.75 34.57 5.60
CA GLU A 482 4.56 33.96 6.67
C GLU A 482 4.78 32.47 6.46
N VAL A 483 3.77 31.77 5.89
CA VAL A 483 3.85 30.33 5.62
C VAL A 483 4.19 30.14 4.14
N PRO A 484 5.35 29.54 3.82
CA PRO A 484 5.75 29.26 2.45
C PRO A 484 4.90 28.14 1.84
N LEU A 485 4.64 28.25 0.51
CA LEU A 485 4.04 27.17 -0.28
C LEU A 485 5.11 26.59 -1.20
N TYR A 486 5.39 25.30 -1.02
CA TYR A 486 6.31 24.54 -1.88
C TYR A 486 5.52 23.93 -3.03
N ILE A 487 5.84 24.35 -4.27
CA ILE A 487 5.08 23.97 -5.46
C ILE A 487 5.92 23.06 -6.35
N HIS A 488 5.42 21.86 -6.61
CA HIS A 488 6.04 20.84 -7.43
C HIS A 488 5.23 20.65 -8.72
N THR A 489 5.92 20.48 -9.85
CA THR A 489 5.32 20.25 -11.16
C THR A 489 6.05 19.09 -11.83
N PRO A 490 5.84 17.84 -11.37
CA PRO A 490 6.57 16.70 -11.87
C PRO A 490 6.21 16.37 -13.30
N ARG A 491 7.18 15.86 -14.04
CA ARG A 491 6.93 15.20 -15.33
C ARG A 491 6.44 13.77 -15.11
N ASN A 492 5.90 13.18 -16.18
CA ASN A 492 5.62 11.76 -16.14
C ASN A 492 6.89 10.97 -15.78
N CYS A 493 6.74 10.03 -14.86
CA CYS A 493 7.80 9.19 -14.30
C CYS A 493 8.87 9.94 -13.49
N GLU A 494 8.65 11.21 -13.14
CA GLU A 494 9.50 11.96 -12.22
C GLU A 494 8.96 11.84 -10.79
N THR A 495 9.74 11.25 -9.90
CA THR A 495 9.36 11.06 -8.51
C THR A 495 9.70 12.29 -7.67
N ILE A 496 8.72 12.75 -6.89
CA ILE A 496 8.91 13.75 -5.85
C ILE A 496 8.99 13.04 -4.51
N GLU A 497 9.95 13.43 -3.69
CA GLU A 497 10.17 12.82 -2.37
C GLU A 497 9.91 13.86 -1.27
N PHE A 498 9.10 13.46 -0.27
CA PHE A 498 8.85 14.23 0.94
C PHE A 498 9.28 13.43 2.14
N VAL A 499 10.10 14.02 3.00
CA VAL A 499 10.56 13.38 4.24
C VAL A 499 9.63 13.79 5.37
N PHE A 500 8.82 12.84 5.85
CA PHE A 500 7.97 13.05 7.01
C PHE A 500 8.54 12.30 8.21
N ARG A 501 9.19 13.04 9.10
CA ARG A 501 9.61 12.54 10.40
C ARG A 501 8.42 12.65 11.35
N GLY A 502 7.58 11.63 11.36
CA GLY A 502 6.46 11.57 12.30
C GLY A 502 6.97 11.42 13.74
N GLU A 503 6.50 12.27 14.64
CA GLU A 503 6.57 11.98 16.06
C GLU A 503 5.77 10.70 16.29
N LYS A 504 6.45 9.67 16.84
CA LYS A 504 5.78 8.41 17.18
C LYS A 504 4.95 8.66 18.43
N MET A 505 3.67 8.96 18.27
CA MET A 505 2.72 9.08 19.38
C MET A 505 2.12 7.71 19.68
N ALA A 506 2.14 7.32 20.96
CA ALA A 506 1.44 6.14 21.43
C ALA A 506 0.19 6.55 22.23
N LYS A 507 -0.96 5.97 21.89
CA LYS A 507 -2.20 6.15 22.62
C LYS A 507 -2.22 5.21 23.83
N ILE A 508 -2.48 5.72 25.01
CA ILE A 508 -2.73 4.89 26.20
C ILE A 508 -4.19 4.50 26.19
N VAL A 509 -4.49 3.20 26.31
CA VAL A 509 -5.85 2.66 26.26
C VAL A 509 -6.13 1.73 27.43
N GLY A 510 -7.43 1.42 27.68
CA GLY A 510 -7.86 0.48 28.70
C GLY A 510 -7.68 0.95 30.14
N SER A 511 -7.43 0.01 31.05
CA SER A 511 -7.23 0.25 32.48
C SER A 511 -6.04 1.19 32.76
N LEU A 512 -5.00 1.12 31.94
CA LEU A 512 -3.83 1.98 32.03
C LEU A 512 -4.18 3.46 31.77
N ALA A 513 -5.07 3.73 30.82
CA ALA A 513 -5.57 5.09 30.59
C ALA A 513 -6.38 5.62 31.79
N GLN A 514 -7.23 4.76 32.38
CA GLN A 514 -7.99 5.11 33.58
C GLN A 514 -7.06 5.39 34.77
N ALA A 515 -6.05 4.56 34.98
CA ALA A 515 -5.03 4.74 36.02
C ALA A 515 -4.25 6.05 35.84
N ALA A 516 -3.88 6.39 34.62
CA ALA A 516 -3.18 7.63 34.28
C ALA A 516 -4.04 8.88 34.57
N LEU A 517 -5.36 8.82 34.32
CA LEU A 517 -6.29 9.90 34.61
C LEU A 517 -6.58 10.05 36.10
N LEU A 518 -6.61 8.94 36.85
CA LEU A 518 -6.89 8.94 38.29
C LEU A 518 -5.65 9.27 39.13
N GLY A 519 -4.45 8.89 38.68
CA GLY A 519 -3.16 9.12 39.36
C GLY A 519 -2.74 10.59 39.46
N GLY A 520 -3.49 11.51 38.83
CA GLY A 520 -3.27 12.95 39.02
C GLY A 520 -3.67 13.50 40.42
N ASN A 521 -4.26 12.70 41.34
CA ASN A 521 -4.85 13.16 42.57
C ASN A 521 -4.45 12.40 43.85
N SER A 522 -3.40 11.60 43.88
CA SER A 522 -2.98 10.99 45.15
C SER A 522 -1.51 11.26 45.46
N LYS A 523 -1.27 12.23 46.32
CA LYS A 523 -0.21 12.17 47.32
C LYS A 523 -0.78 11.28 48.44
N ASP A 524 0.05 10.29 48.84
CA ASP A 524 -0.19 9.36 49.95
C ASP A 524 -1.05 8.11 49.59
N ALA A 525 -0.34 7.05 49.20
CA ALA A 525 -0.79 5.70 49.48
C ALA A 525 0.41 4.83 49.80
N GLU A 526 0.63 4.65 51.06
CA GLU A 526 1.45 3.57 51.63
C GLU A 526 0.92 2.21 51.19
N VAL A 527 1.85 1.33 50.94
CA VAL A 527 1.65 -0.08 50.63
C VAL A 527 0.89 -0.76 51.79
N VAL A 528 -0.34 -1.18 51.54
CA VAL A 528 -1.01 -2.18 52.36
C VAL A 528 -1.32 -3.38 51.48
N LYS A 529 -0.56 -4.45 51.73
CA LYS A 529 -0.94 -5.79 51.32
C LYS A 529 -2.09 -6.24 52.21
N GLU A 530 -3.29 -6.46 51.68
CA GLU A 530 -4.30 -7.30 52.27
C GLU A 530 -5.01 -8.18 51.26
N GLU A 531 -4.82 -9.48 51.47
CA GLU A 531 -5.71 -10.52 50.95
C GLU A 531 -7.11 -10.31 51.52
N HIS A 532 -8.15 -10.25 50.71
CA HIS A 532 -9.50 -10.68 51.13
C HIS A 532 -10.47 -10.99 50.01
N SER A 533 -10.90 -12.20 50.02
CA SER A 533 -12.18 -12.84 49.70
C SER A 533 -13.31 -12.00 49.12
N ILE A 534 -13.89 -12.58 48.08
CA ILE A 534 -15.14 -12.27 47.39
C ILE A 534 -16.31 -12.09 48.38
N SER A 535 -17.00 -10.96 48.25
CA SER A 535 -18.40 -10.87 48.68
C SER A 535 -19.23 -10.05 47.69
N GLN A 536 -20.30 -10.65 47.24
CA GLN A 536 -21.36 -10.11 46.39
C GLN A 536 -21.94 -8.82 46.98
N VAL A 537 -22.04 -7.79 46.15
CA VAL A 537 -22.86 -6.62 46.43
C VAL A 537 -23.90 -6.49 45.33
N ASP A 538 -25.16 -6.67 45.73
CA ASP A 538 -26.38 -6.43 44.96
C ASP A 538 -26.50 -4.94 44.61
N ILE A 539 -26.49 -4.60 43.31
CA ILE A 539 -26.81 -3.25 42.84
C ILE A 539 -28.27 -3.24 42.35
N LYS A 540 -29.14 -2.57 43.11
CA LYS A 540 -30.47 -2.18 42.66
C LYS A 540 -30.38 -1.15 41.52
N LEU A 541 -30.98 -1.49 40.37
CA LEU A 541 -31.26 -0.54 39.30
C LEU A 541 -32.42 0.38 39.71
N GLU A 542 -32.14 1.67 39.84
CA GLU A 542 -33.18 2.71 39.70
C GLU A 542 -32.95 3.45 38.37
N SER A 543 -33.97 3.35 37.54
CA SER A 543 -34.08 4.04 36.25
C SER A 543 -34.41 5.50 36.43
N THR A 544 -33.51 6.40 36.12
CA THR A 544 -33.85 7.76 35.71
C THR A 544 -33.04 8.19 34.51
N SER A 545 -33.78 8.38 33.43
CA SER A 545 -33.39 8.93 32.17
C SER A 545 -32.82 10.35 32.28
N LYS A 546 -31.56 10.54 31.98
CA LYS A 546 -31.00 11.74 31.37
C LYS A 546 -29.60 11.40 30.81
N VAL A 547 -29.48 11.32 29.52
CA VAL A 547 -28.21 11.27 28.79
C VAL A 547 -27.66 12.69 28.79
N PRO A 548 -26.46 12.96 29.34
CA PRO A 548 -25.76 14.21 29.07
C PRO A 548 -24.99 14.04 27.78
N SER A 549 -25.17 15.00 26.86
CA SER A 549 -24.36 15.19 25.65
C SER A 549 -22.88 15.27 26.00
N LEU A 550 -22.08 14.43 25.30
CA LEU A 550 -20.62 14.43 25.31
C LEU A 550 -20.10 15.57 24.41
N GLU A 551 -20.21 16.79 24.85
CA GLU A 551 -19.46 17.92 24.36
C GLU A 551 -18.88 18.68 25.53
N ASP A 552 -17.58 19.01 25.48
CA ASP A 552 -16.77 19.75 26.44
C ASP A 552 -16.38 19.02 27.74
N LYS A 553 -15.43 18.06 27.63
CA LYS A 553 -14.42 17.92 28.68
C LYS A 553 -13.04 18.09 28.04
N ALA A 554 -12.44 19.21 28.39
CA ALA A 554 -11.07 19.55 28.12
C ALA A 554 -10.16 18.34 28.35
N ALA A 555 -9.27 18.08 27.41
CA ALA A 555 -8.19 17.13 27.57
C ALA A 555 -7.43 17.46 28.85
N THR A 556 -7.54 16.59 29.85
CA THR A 556 -6.78 16.74 31.10
C THR A 556 -5.34 16.38 30.76
N GLU A 557 -4.48 17.39 30.69
CA GLU A 557 -3.05 17.21 30.50
C GLU A 557 -2.49 16.35 31.64
N ILE A 558 -1.87 15.21 31.28
CA ILE A 558 -1.12 14.35 32.20
C ILE A 558 0.06 15.17 32.69
N LYS A 559 0.23 15.27 34.00
CA LYS A 559 1.37 16.01 34.60
C LYS A 559 2.68 15.40 34.11
N ASP A 560 3.57 16.26 33.63
CA ASP A 560 4.93 15.92 33.24
C ASP A 560 5.64 15.15 34.37
N GLY A 561 6.17 13.96 34.02
CA GLY A 561 6.93 13.10 34.95
C GLY A 561 6.18 11.87 35.46
N THR A 562 4.96 11.55 34.98
CA THR A 562 4.28 10.30 35.37
C THR A 562 4.90 9.12 34.62
N THR A 563 5.50 8.16 35.34
CA THR A 563 6.01 6.93 34.75
C THR A 563 4.88 5.93 34.55
N LEU A 564 4.68 5.47 33.33
CA LEU A 564 3.71 4.45 32.98
C LEU A 564 4.45 3.21 32.47
N SER A 565 3.96 2.03 32.86
CA SER A 565 4.48 0.74 32.42
C SER A 565 3.37 -0.04 31.75
N GLY A 566 3.63 -0.58 30.55
CA GLY A 566 2.66 -1.33 29.78
C GLY A 566 3.28 -1.99 28.56
N ILE A 567 2.46 -2.71 27.79
CA ILE A 567 2.85 -3.35 26.55
C ILE A 567 2.60 -2.37 25.40
N LEU A 568 3.67 -2.07 24.63
CA LEU A 568 3.55 -1.28 23.42
C LEU A 568 3.09 -2.19 22.28
N VAL A 569 1.88 -1.95 21.77
CA VAL A 569 1.29 -2.66 20.63
C VAL A 569 1.39 -1.76 19.41
N SER A 570 1.99 -2.27 18.34
CA SER A 570 2.01 -1.62 17.02
C SER A 570 1.05 -2.35 16.09
N LYS A 571 0.05 -1.61 15.57
CA LYS A 571 -0.90 -2.12 14.59
C LYS A 571 -1.23 -1.02 13.59
N ASP A 572 -1.13 -1.32 12.31
CA ASP A 572 -1.52 -0.42 11.21
C ASP A 572 -0.93 1.00 11.38
N PHE A 573 0.39 1.06 11.67
CA PHE A 573 1.18 2.28 11.95
C PHE A 573 0.72 3.08 13.19
N THR A 574 -0.23 2.59 13.97
CA THR A 574 -0.61 3.18 15.25
C THR A 574 0.09 2.46 16.40
N PHE A 575 0.51 3.23 17.41
CA PHE A 575 1.09 2.70 18.63
C PHE A 575 0.10 2.87 19.77
N GLN A 576 -0.10 1.79 20.53
CA GLN A 576 -0.97 1.79 21.71
C GLN A 576 -0.19 1.21 22.90
N ILE A 577 -0.33 1.80 24.07
CA ILE A 577 0.20 1.26 25.32
C ILE A 577 -0.99 0.68 26.08
N VAL A 578 -0.91 -0.62 26.34
CA VAL A 578 -1.99 -1.41 26.92
C VAL A 578 -1.48 -2.08 28.19
N ALA A 579 -2.30 -2.19 29.21
CA ALA A 579 -1.97 -3.01 30.37
C ALA A 579 -1.90 -4.50 29.95
N PRO A 580 -1.04 -5.33 30.59
CA PRO A 580 -0.97 -6.76 30.26
C PRO A 580 -2.33 -7.48 30.34
N GLU A 581 -3.18 -7.07 31.29
CA GLU A 581 -4.51 -7.64 31.53
C GLU A 581 -5.52 -7.27 30.45
N ASP A 582 -5.33 -6.13 29.78
CA ASP A 582 -6.23 -5.63 28.74
C ASP A 582 -5.80 -6.07 27.32
N LEU A 583 -4.67 -6.78 27.19
CA LEU A 583 -4.09 -7.12 25.90
C LEU A 583 -5.06 -7.92 25.02
N ASP A 584 -5.76 -8.89 25.60
CA ASP A 584 -6.76 -9.73 24.92
C ASP A 584 -7.99 -8.95 24.46
N THR A 585 -8.30 -7.82 25.14
CA THR A 585 -9.47 -7.00 24.81
C THR A 585 -9.19 -6.07 23.62
N PHE A 586 -7.98 -5.54 23.52
CA PHE A 586 -7.59 -4.57 22.48
C PHE A 586 -6.85 -5.20 21.30
N THR A 587 -6.37 -6.43 21.46
CA THR A 587 -5.61 -7.15 20.42
C THR A 587 -6.02 -8.62 20.38
N SER A 588 -5.56 -9.36 19.38
CA SER A 588 -5.67 -10.83 19.34
C SER A 588 -4.46 -11.53 20.00
N LEU A 589 -3.64 -10.80 20.74
CA LEU A 589 -2.45 -11.32 21.40
C LEU A 589 -2.78 -11.72 22.84
N HIS A 590 -2.11 -12.78 23.31
CA HIS A 590 -2.21 -13.24 24.70
C HIS A 590 -0.85 -13.22 25.34
N THR A 591 -0.78 -12.88 26.61
CA THR A 591 0.46 -12.98 27.40
C THR A 591 0.67 -14.43 27.82
N VAL A 592 1.88 -14.95 27.59
CA VAL A 592 2.30 -16.28 28.01
C VAL A 592 3.58 -16.13 28.80
N SER A 593 3.61 -16.68 30.03
CA SER A 593 4.86 -16.83 30.78
C SER A 593 5.62 -18.02 30.22
N LEU A 594 6.90 -17.82 29.89
CA LEU A 594 7.80 -18.86 29.44
C LEU A 594 8.76 -19.21 30.59
N THR A 595 8.76 -20.45 31.00
CA THR A 595 9.76 -20.99 31.89
C THR A 595 10.93 -21.53 31.07
N GLN A 596 12.11 -20.99 31.26
CA GLN A 596 13.35 -21.43 30.61
C GLN A 596 14.04 -22.47 31.44
N ARG A 597 14.75 -23.39 30.78
CA ARG A 597 15.57 -24.42 31.41
C ARG A 597 16.90 -24.55 30.69
N GLN A 598 17.95 -24.65 31.48
CA GLN A 598 19.29 -24.89 30.98
C GLN A 598 19.99 -25.98 31.81
N THR A 599 20.60 -26.94 31.12
CA THR A 599 21.33 -28.05 31.80
C THR A 599 22.82 -27.89 31.62
N ILE A 600 23.56 -27.97 32.72
CA ILE A 600 25.02 -27.91 32.75
C ILE A 600 25.54 -29.17 33.41
N VAL A 601 26.60 -29.72 32.86
CA VAL A 601 27.32 -30.87 33.48
C VAL A 601 28.44 -30.33 34.29
N THR A 602 28.54 -30.68 35.60
CA THR A 602 29.58 -30.22 36.49
C THR A 602 30.22 -31.43 37.22
N GLN A 603 31.51 -31.30 37.58
CA GLN A 603 32.21 -32.23 38.46
C GLN A 603 32.17 -31.75 39.94
N ALA A 604 31.61 -30.55 40.19
CA ALA A 604 31.50 -29.99 41.51
C ALA A 604 30.39 -30.71 42.34
N THR A 605 30.65 -30.96 43.63
CA THR A 605 29.65 -31.51 44.53
C THR A 605 28.57 -30.48 44.90
N PHE A 606 27.39 -30.96 45.34
CA PHE A 606 26.32 -30.07 45.81
C PHE A 606 26.79 -29.04 46.85
N GLY A 607 27.59 -29.45 47.81
CA GLY A 607 28.13 -28.56 48.84
C GLY A 607 29.08 -27.51 48.29
N LEU A 608 29.86 -27.83 47.25
CA LEU A 608 30.76 -26.89 46.60
C LEU A 608 30.00 -25.88 45.73
N VAL A 609 28.99 -26.35 44.98
CA VAL A 609 28.13 -25.46 44.22
C VAL A 609 27.36 -24.51 45.12
N ARG A 610 26.76 -25.03 46.22
CA ARG A 610 26.10 -24.19 47.22
C ARG A 610 27.04 -23.12 47.80
N TRP A 611 28.25 -23.52 48.20
CA TRP A 611 29.21 -22.60 48.74
C TRP A 611 29.58 -21.48 47.76
N HIS A 612 29.81 -21.77 46.48
CA HIS A 612 30.12 -20.76 45.47
C HIS A 612 28.93 -19.84 45.23
N LEU A 613 27.69 -20.34 45.19
CA LEU A 613 26.50 -19.54 45.05
C LEU A 613 26.29 -18.63 46.27
N GLU A 614 26.47 -19.14 47.48
CA GLU A 614 26.40 -18.36 48.73
C GLU A 614 27.50 -17.26 48.80
N GLN A 615 28.72 -17.55 48.30
CA GLN A 615 29.77 -16.54 48.23
C GLN A 615 29.44 -15.41 47.24
N MET A 616 28.79 -15.71 46.16
CA MET A 616 28.48 -14.72 45.11
C MET A 616 27.18 -13.94 45.41
N TYR A 617 26.14 -14.62 45.88
CA TYR A 617 24.80 -14.03 46.03
C TYR A 617 24.36 -13.80 47.49
N GLY A 618 25.16 -14.20 48.46
CA GLY A 618 24.83 -14.15 49.89
C GLY A 618 23.88 -15.26 50.30
N GLU A 619 22.69 -14.95 50.75
CA GLU A 619 21.73 -15.97 51.19
C GLU A 619 21.07 -16.67 49.98
N VAL A 620 21.28 -17.98 49.88
CA VAL A 620 20.66 -18.85 48.86
C VAL A 620 19.66 -19.77 49.54
N LYS A 621 18.40 -19.70 49.13
CA LYS A 621 17.32 -20.48 49.75
C LYS A 621 17.34 -21.93 49.29
N GLU A 622 17.42 -22.85 50.24
CA GLU A 622 17.30 -24.28 49.94
C GLU A 622 15.82 -24.68 49.87
N ILE A 623 15.36 -25.03 48.65
CA ILE A 623 13.98 -25.50 48.44
C ILE A 623 13.85 -26.97 48.77
N SER A 624 14.84 -27.77 48.44
CA SER A 624 14.90 -29.20 48.69
C SER A 624 16.35 -29.67 48.91
N LYS A 625 16.52 -30.93 49.34
CA LYS A 625 17.86 -31.51 49.57
C LYS A 625 18.85 -31.40 48.36
N ARG A 626 18.33 -31.09 47.17
CA ARG A 626 19.13 -30.94 45.94
C ARG A 626 18.68 -29.76 45.05
N SER A 627 17.95 -28.82 45.61
CA SER A 627 17.47 -27.65 44.86
C SER A 627 17.70 -26.39 45.63
N LEU A 628 18.32 -25.41 44.98
CA LEU A 628 18.63 -24.10 45.51
C LEU A 628 17.90 -23.03 44.71
N MET A 629 17.51 -21.98 45.36
CA MET A 629 16.88 -20.81 44.71
C MET A 629 17.76 -19.57 44.94
N VAL A 630 18.08 -18.87 43.86
CA VAL A 630 18.89 -17.67 43.82
C VAL A 630 17.98 -16.48 43.53
N PHE A 631 17.94 -15.47 44.39
CA PHE A 631 17.14 -14.23 44.29
C PHE A 631 15.64 -14.45 44.05
N GLU A 632 15.09 -15.57 44.49
CA GLU A 632 13.68 -15.96 44.18
C GLU A 632 13.37 -16.00 42.68
N ALA A 633 14.41 -15.96 41.82
CA ALA A 633 14.31 -15.85 40.36
C ALA A 633 14.72 -17.13 39.65
N VAL A 634 15.84 -17.77 40.05
CA VAL A 634 16.40 -18.92 39.37
C VAL A 634 16.50 -20.10 40.32
N THR A 635 15.92 -21.22 39.93
CA THR A 635 16.00 -22.47 40.65
C THR A 635 17.08 -23.36 40.05
N VAL A 636 17.97 -23.83 40.89
CA VAL A 636 19.12 -24.69 40.55
C VAL A 636 18.81 -26.10 41.05
N HIS A 637 18.53 -27.04 40.17
CA HIS A 637 18.28 -28.44 40.49
C HIS A 637 19.52 -29.30 40.23
N MET A 638 19.97 -30.02 41.23
CA MET A 638 21.11 -30.93 41.10
C MET A 638 20.62 -32.36 40.84
N GLY A 639 20.99 -32.92 39.69
CA GLY A 639 20.65 -34.26 39.27
C GLY A 639 21.30 -35.39 40.12
N LYS A 640 21.00 -36.62 39.76
CA LYS A 640 21.69 -37.80 40.38
C LYS A 640 23.14 -37.87 39.90
N GLU A 641 24.02 -38.28 40.77
CA GLU A 641 25.42 -38.53 40.47
C GLU A 641 25.55 -39.70 39.45
N ASN A 642 26.08 -39.40 38.27
CA ASN A 642 26.42 -40.43 37.30
C ASN A 642 27.87 -40.88 37.59
N GLN A 643 27.99 -42.14 37.99
CA GLN A 643 29.28 -42.83 38.15
C GLN A 643 29.53 -43.71 36.94
N ASN A 644 30.10 -43.18 35.90
CA ASN A 644 30.62 -43.99 34.79
C ASN A 644 32.07 -44.39 35.13
N GLU A 645 32.39 -45.67 35.01
CA GLU A 645 33.70 -46.23 35.40
C GLU A 645 34.90 -45.69 34.59
N SER A 646 34.67 -44.93 33.51
CA SER A 646 35.75 -44.38 32.66
C SER A 646 36.01 -42.90 32.82
N ASP A 647 35.08 -42.07 33.29
CA ASP A 647 35.22 -40.58 33.15
C ASP A 647 35.14 -39.77 34.44
N GLY A 648 35.15 -40.43 35.62
CA GLY A 648 35.08 -39.68 36.88
C GLY A 648 33.64 -39.30 37.28
N PHE A 649 33.56 -38.48 38.37
CA PHE A 649 32.29 -37.99 38.91
C PHE A 649 31.76 -36.84 38.06
N SER A 650 30.53 -36.99 37.55
CA SER A 650 29.83 -35.90 36.88
C SER A 650 28.38 -35.86 37.35
N MET A 651 27.80 -34.63 37.37
CA MET A 651 26.44 -34.42 37.81
C MET A 651 25.82 -33.37 36.90
N ASN A 652 24.54 -33.62 36.48
CA ASN A 652 23.74 -32.66 35.73
C ASN A 652 23.14 -31.65 36.69
N VAL A 653 23.30 -30.38 36.40
CA VAL A 653 22.66 -29.27 37.09
C VAL A 653 21.67 -28.66 36.12
N GLU A 654 20.39 -28.62 36.45
CA GLU A 654 19.33 -28.02 35.69
C GLU A 654 18.95 -26.69 36.35
N LEU A 655 19.00 -25.62 35.57
CA LEU A 655 18.53 -24.27 35.93
C LEU A 655 17.13 -24.09 35.37
N GLU A 656 16.24 -23.54 36.19
CA GLU A 656 14.88 -23.24 35.80
C GLU A 656 14.50 -21.84 36.26
N TRP A 657 13.94 -20.99 35.32
CA TRP A 657 13.52 -19.63 35.65
C TRP A 657 12.43 -19.15 34.70
N ASP A 658 11.59 -18.22 35.16
CA ASP A 658 10.65 -17.54 34.31
C ASP A 658 11.36 -16.47 33.48
N SER A 659 11.17 -16.55 32.13
CA SER A 659 11.86 -15.70 31.17
C SER A 659 11.44 -14.23 31.29
N ASN A 660 12.38 -13.43 31.77
CA ASN A 660 12.35 -11.97 31.70
C ASN A 660 13.81 -11.45 31.75
N PRO A 661 14.09 -10.23 31.29
CA PRO A 661 15.46 -9.72 31.16
C PRO A 661 16.27 -9.77 32.45
N VAL A 662 15.65 -9.63 33.60
CA VAL A 662 16.33 -9.67 34.92
C VAL A 662 16.66 -11.10 35.30
N ASN A 663 15.72 -12.02 35.19
CA ASN A 663 15.93 -13.44 35.50
C ASN A 663 16.93 -14.08 34.53
N ASP A 664 16.91 -13.70 33.25
CA ASP A 664 17.85 -14.19 32.24
C ASP A 664 19.29 -13.75 32.62
N MET A 665 19.51 -12.51 33.07
CA MET A 665 20.79 -12.05 33.55
C MET A 665 21.24 -12.79 34.83
N VAL A 666 20.32 -13.07 35.75
CA VAL A 666 20.62 -13.87 36.96
C VAL A 666 20.99 -15.30 36.57
N ALA A 667 20.25 -15.92 35.64
CA ALA A 667 20.53 -17.26 35.15
C ALA A 667 21.93 -17.35 34.51
N ASP A 668 22.27 -16.40 33.62
CA ASP A 668 23.62 -16.32 33.02
C ASP A 668 24.72 -16.18 34.07
N SER A 669 24.49 -15.35 35.08
CA SER A 669 25.40 -15.19 36.21
C SER A 669 25.57 -16.48 37.01
N VAL A 670 24.48 -17.22 37.26
CA VAL A 670 24.49 -18.53 37.94
C VAL A 670 25.28 -19.55 37.12
N VAL A 671 25.08 -19.57 35.78
CA VAL A 671 25.88 -20.41 34.86
C VAL A 671 27.35 -20.14 35.01
N ALA A 672 27.75 -18.87 35.03
CA ALA A 672 29.14 -18.49 35.20
C ALA A 672 29.72 -18.98 36.55
N VAL A 673 28.96 -18.89 37.65
CA VAL A 673 29.36 -19.38 38.98
C VAL A 673 29.50 -20.92 39.00
N LEU A 674 28.58 -21.65 38.31
CA LEU A 674 28.67 -23.09 38.21
C LEU A 674 29.91 -23.54 37.43
N LEU A 675 30.24 -22.88 36.34
CA LEU A 675 31.48 -23.14 35.58
C LEU A 675 32.73 -22.80 36.39
N GLN A 676 32.69 -21.75 37.20
CA GLN A 676 33.78 -21.40 38.11
C GLN A 676 33.95 -22.46 39.22
N ALA A 677 32.86 -22.99 39.75
CA ALA A 677 32.91 -24.06 40.76
C ALA A 677 33.55 -25.30 40.20
N ASP A 678 33.36 -25.62 38.94
CA ASP A 678 33.99 -26.76 38.27
C ASP A 678 35.51 -26.61 38.12
N CYS A 679 35.99 -25.38 37.89
CA CYS A 679 37.41 -25.05 37.81
C CYS A 679 38.06 -24.85 39.18
N SER A 680 37.34 -24.94 40.29
CA SER A 680 37.84 -24.71 41.61
C SER A 680 38.95 -25.73 42.03
N PRO A 681 40.03 -25.29 42.64
CA PRO A 681 41.07 -26.20 43.18
C PRO A 681 40.53 -27.22 44.17
N ALA A 682 39.42 -26.96 44.84
CA ALA A 682 38.74 -27.87 45.77
C ALA A 682 38.14 -29.07 45.04
N SER A 683 37.56 -28.91 43.82
CA SER A 683 37.04 -30.02 43.02
C SER A 683 38.16 -30.99 42.58
N VAL A 684 39.32 -30.51 42.25
CA VAL A 684 40.51 -31.30 41.90
C VAL A 684 41.00 -32.14 43.08
N LYS A 685 41.00 -31.59 44.31
CA LYS A 685 41.41 -32.30 45.54
C LYS A 685 40.43 -33.45 45.87
N VAL A 686 39.12 -33.26 45.71
CA VAL A 686 38.09 -34.29 45.93
C VAL A 686 38.25 -35.43 44.93
N THR A 687 38.54 -35.13 43.68
CA THR A 687 38.80 -36.17 42.64
C THR A 687 40.03 -37.03 42.98
N ARG A 688 41.13 -36.42 43.49
CA ARG A 688 42.32 -37.15 43.91
C ARG A 688 42.08 -38.05 45.14
N ILE A 689 41.30 -37.63 46.12
CA ILE A 689 40.96 -38.43 47.29
C ILE A 689 40.13 -39.64 46.90
N LEU A 690 39.19 -39.52 45.99
CA LEU A 690 38.39 -40.61 45.45
C LEU A 690 39.26 -41.62 44.67
N MET A 691 40.23 -41.20 43.87
CA MET A 691 41.19 -42.09 43.20
C MET A 691 42.08 -42.87 44.20
N ILE A 692 42.54 -42.27 45.32
CA ILE A 692 43.35 -42.93 46.30
C ILE A 692 42.57 -44.03 47.08
N LEU A 693 41.30 -43.83 47.30
CA LEU A 693 40.39 -44.80 47.93
C LEU A 693 40.03 -45.98 47.02
N ARG A 694 40.14 -45.88 45.68
CA ARG A 694 39.85 -46.93 44.69
C ARG A 694 41.05 -47.89 44.44
N LEU A 695 42.24 -47.61 45.00
CA LEU A 695 43.43 -48.49 44.78
C LEU A 695 43.63 -49.59 45.83
N ALA A 696 42.60 -49.94 46.60
CA ALA A 696 42.65 -51.15 47.47
C ALA A 696 42.06 -52.34 46.70
N PRO A 697 42.76 -53.49 46.60
CA PRO A 697 42.38 -54.56 45.72
C PRO A 697 41.22 -55.37 46.30
N LYS A 698 40.17 -55.60 45.51
CA LYS A 698 39.19 -56.67 45.75
C LYS A 698 39.38 -57.80 44.77
N THR A 699 39.70 -58.91 45.38
CA THR A 699 39.80 -60.27 44.83
C THR A 699 38.50 -60.78 44.16
N LYS A 700 38.74 -61.54 43.15
CA LYS A 700 37.85 -62.32 42.33
C LYS A 700 36.62 -62.93 42.99
N MET A 701 35.50 -62.96 42.29
CA MET A 701 34.77 -64.20 41.96
C MET A 701 33.80 -63.97 40.77
N ILE A 702 33.80 -64.96 39.84
CA ILE A 702 32.93 -65.24 38.70
C ILE A 702 31.97 -66.37 39.23
N PRO A 703 30.80 -66.72 38.61
CA PRO A 703 30.15 -66.49 37.34
C PRO A 703 28.62 -66.41 37.34
N SER A 704 28.12 -66.26 36.11
CA SER A 704 26.97 -66.84 35.44
C SER A 704 25.52 -66.36 35.71
N ALA A 705 24.83 -65.97 34.75
CA ALA A 705 23.81 -66.66 33.99
C ALA A 705 22.86 -65.70 33.26
N GLU A 706 22.60 -66.05 32.06
CA GLU A 706 21.61 -65.55 31.09
C GLU A 706 20.18 -65.46 31.64
N ALA A 707 19.42 -64.52 31.23
CA ALA A 707 17.99 -64.67 30.92
C ALA A 707 17.44 -63.60 30.01
N ASP A 708 17.02 -64.04 28.86
CA ASP A 708 16.13 -63.39 27.90
C ASP A 708 14.84 -62.85 28.53
N ILE A 709 14.42 -61.66 28.12
CA ILE A 709 13.00 -61.35 28.06
C ILE A 709 12.74 -60.43 26.82
N LYS A 710 12.16 -61.04 25.79
CA LYS A 710 11.44 -60.43 24.69
C LYS A 710 10.12 -59.90 25.23
N THR A 711 9.76 -58.73 24.94
CA THR A 711 8.36 -58.26 24.99
C THR A 711 7.96 -57.59 23.69
N HIS A 712 7.09 -58.32 22.99
CA HIS A 712 6.30 -57.84 21.86
C HIS A 712 5.30 -56.77 22.31
N ILE A 713 5.16 -55.70 21.55
CA ILE A 713 3.96 -54.88 21.58
C ILE A 713 3.33 -54.92 20.19
N GLU A 714 2.16 -55.58 20.11
CA GLU A 714 1.26 -55.57 18.96
C GLU A 714 0.53 -54.25 18.88
N ILE A 715 0.54 -53.65 17.70
CA ILE A 715 -0.35 -52.53 17.34
C ILE A 715 -1.52 -53.16 16.58
N LYS A 716 -2.72 -53.14 17.14
CA LYS A 716 -3.97 -53.43 16.44
C LYS A 716 -4.47 -52.19 15.73
N SER A 717 -4.58 -52.28 14.41
CA SER A 717 -5.38 -51.42 13.56
C SER A 717 -6.80 -51.98 13.46
N GLU A 718 -7.80 -51.14 13.77
CA GLU A 718 -9.18 -51.41 13.32
C GLU A 718 -9.67 -50.20 12.49
N PHE A 719 -9.85 -50.50 11.20
CA PHE A 719 -10.64 -49.68 10.28
C PHE A 719 -12.10 -50.11 10.39
N THR A 720 -13.02 -49.18 10.51
CA THR A 720 -14.39 -49.36 10.02
C THR A 720 -14.82 -48.06 9.31
N THR A 721 -15.17 -48.26 8.04
CA THR A 721 -15.89 -47.36 7.14
C THR A 721 -17.34 -47.23 7.60
N ASP A 722 -17.89 -46.02 7.56
CA ASP A 722 -19.01 -45.58 6.73
C ASP A 722 -19.61 -44.28 7.20
N GLU A 723 -19.92 -43.50 6.25
CA GLU A 723 -21.05 -42.63 5.90
C GLU A 723 -20.75 -41.13 5.69
N MET A 724 -21.16 -40.77 4.50
CA MET A 724 -21.21 -39.44 3.88
C MET A 724 -22.08 -38.41 4.61
N ALA A 725 -21.61 -37.21 4.76
CA ALA A 725 -22.41 -35.99 4.59
C ALA A 725 -21.56 -34.78 4.28
N LYS A 726 -22.00 -34.02 3.28
CA LYS A 726 -21.38 -32.87 2.65
C LYS A 726 -21.32 -31.61 3.52
N PRO A 727 -20.67 -30.52 3.02
CA PRO A 727 -19.76 -29.68 3.79
C PRO A 727 -20.40 -28.37 4.27
N LYS A 728 -19.83 -27.75 5.27
CA LYS A 728 -19.93 -26.30 5.50
C LYS A 728 -18.59 -25.74 5.95
N ASP A 729 -18.22 -24.71 5.22
CA ASP A 729 -17.05 -23.88 5.34
C ASP A 729 -16.74 -23.42 6.77
N THR A 730 -15.49 -23.53 7.13
CA THR A 730 -14.71 -22.46 7.79
C THR A 730 -13.28 -22.97 7.97
N ILE A 731 -12.36 -22.48 7.16
CA ILE A 731 -10.93 -22.76 7.31
C ILE A 731 -10.42 -21.80 8.40
N VAL A 732 -10.23 -22.31 9.59
CA VAL A 732 -9.42 -21.67 10.62
C VAL A 732 -8.05 -22.35 10.58
N THR A 733 -7.07 -21.71 9.97
CA THR A 733 -5.68 -22.13 10.06
C THR A 733 -5.15 -21.84 11.46
N LYS A 734 -5.15 -22.86 12.31
CA LYS A 734 -4.34 -22.85 13.53
C LYS A 734 -2.92 -23.27 13.14
N SER A 735 -1.98 -22.35 13.09
CA SER A 735 -0.56 -22.68 13.08
C SER A 735 -0.17 -23.12 14.49
N ALA A 736 -0.17 -24.43 14.72
CA ALA A 736 0.44 -25.01 15.90
C ALA A 736 1.96 -24.97 15.69
N ALA A 737 2.65 -24.12 16.42
CA ALA A 737 4.10 -24.18 16.56
C ALA A 737 4.44 -25.46 17.31
N THR A 738 4.82 -26.52 16.60
CA THR A 738 5.33 -27.75 17.17
C THR A 738 6.79 -27.50 17.55
N TYR A 739 7.06 -27.30 18.83
CA TYR A 739 8.41 -27.28 19.38
C TYR A 739 9.03 -28.67 19.21
N VAL A 740 10.17 -28.74 18.54
CA VAL A 740 10.96 -29.96 18.47
C VAL A 740 11.80 -30.04 19.72
N ASP A 741 11.51 -31.00 20.58
CA ASP A 741 12.28 -31.33 21.79
C ASP A 741 13.61 -31.99 21.39
N PHE A 742 14.68 -31.19 21.37
CA PHE A 742 16.03 -31.67 21.04
C PHE A 742 16.64 -32.57 22.11
N SER A 743 16.05 -32.69 23.30
CA SER A 743 16.57 -33.50 24.41
C SER A 743 16.44 -35.02 24.21
N LYS A 744 15.77 -35.49 23.14
CA LYS A 744 15.56 -36.89 22.82
C LYS A 744 16.44 -37.44 21.68
N MET A 745 17.41 -36.67 21.19
CA MET A 745 18.29 -37.10 20.10
C MET A 745 19.66 -37.50 20.64
N ASP A 746 19.95 -38.78 20.62
CA ASP A 746 21.24 -39.35 21.05
C ASP A 746 22.43 -39.01 20.12
N LYS A 747 22.23 -38.33 19.02
CA LYS A 747 23.28 -37.83 18.10
C LYS A 747 22.86 -36.51 17.49
N THR A 748 23.81 -35.57 17.34
CA THR A 748 23.65 -34.31 16.59
C THR A 748 23.13 -34.64 15.18
N PRO A 749 22.01 -34.05 14.75
CA PRO A 749 21.51 -34.29 13.39
C PRO A 749 22.52 -33.77 12.37
N ALA A 750 22.84 -34.61 11.38
CA ALA A 750 23.70 -34.20 10.27
C ALA A 750 23.10 -33.00 9.53
N LEU A 751 23.93 -32.19 8.87
CA LEU A 751 23.53 -30.95 8.20
C LEU A 751 22.39 -31.16 7.17
N ASP A 752 22.43 -32.30 6.48
CA ASP A 752 21.38 -32.70 5.52
C ASP A 752 20.00 -32.86 6.19
N VAL A 753 19.94 -33.39 7.41
CA VAL A 753 18.70 -33.59 8.17
C VAL A 753 18.16 -32.24 8.65
N LEU A 754 19.03 -31.34 9.09
CA LEU A 754 18.63 -30.00 9.53
C LEU A 754 18.13 -29.16 8.35
N LEU A 755 18.84 -29.19 7.24
CA LEU A 755 18.46 -28.49 6.03
C LEU A 755 17.15 -29.04 5.45
N THR A 756 16.98 -30.36 5.40
CA THR A 756 15.71 -30.98 4.96
C THR A 756 14.54 -30.45 5.77
N ARG A 757 14.61 -30.50 7.09
CA ARG A 757 13.51 -30.02 7.96
C ARG A 757 13.25 -28.52 7.81
N TYR A 758 14.31 -27.73 7.59
CA TYR A 758 14.16 -26.30 7.37
C TYR A 758 13.46 -25.98 6.05
N LEU A 759 13.81 -26.69 4.99
CA LEU A 759 13.16 -26.57 3.67
C LEU A 759 11.71 -27.07 3.72
N GLU A 760 11.46 -28.23 4.37
CA GLU A 760 10.10 -28.76 4.56
C GLU A 760 9.19 -27.78 5.31
N ARG A 761 9.74 -27.02 6.25
CA ARG A 761 8.98 -26.00 7.01
C ARG A 761 8.60 -24.81 6.16
N HIS A 762 9.43 -24.41 5.18
CA HIS A 762 9.18 -23.25 4.33
C HIS A 762 8.33 -23.57 3.10
N PHE A 763 8.54 -24.73 2.51
CA PHE A 763 7.87 -25.13 1.26
C PHE A 763 6.77 -26.19 1.44
N GLY A 764 6.72 -26.86 2.59
CA GLY A 764 5.81 -27.97 2.88
C GLY A 764 6.48 -29.34 2.78
N ILE A 765 6.04 -30.28 3.62
CA ILE A 765 6.63 -31.65 3.73
C ILE A 765 6.49 -32.45 2.42
N ASP A 766 5.36 -32.30 1.72
CA ASP A 766 5.08 -33.01 0.47
C ASP A 766 5.74 -32.36 -0.76
N ARG A 767 6.37 -31.21 -0.60
CA ARG A 767 6.97 -30.42 -1.68
C ARG A 767 8.50 -30.50 -1.74
N VAL A 768 9.14 -31.10 -0.73
CA VAL A 768 10.58 -31.22 -0.62
C VAL A 768 10.97 -32.69 -0.66
N VAL A 769 11.74 -33.08 -1.68
CA VAL A 769 12.32 -34.42 -1.78
C VAL A 769 13.74 -34.37 -1.21
N PRO A 770 14.01 -35.07 -0.09
CA PRO A 770 15.34 -35.06 0.52
C PRO A 770 16.35 -35.89 -0.30
N PRO A 771 17.66 -35.67 -0.09
CA PRO A 771 18.69 -36.49 -0.74
C PRO A 771 18.56 -37.98 -0.36
N PRO A 772 18.83 -38.89 -1.29
CA PRO A 772 18.73 -40.32 -1.03
C PRO A 772 19.72 -40.72 0.07
N LYS A 773 19.23 -41.51 1.05
CA LYS A 773 20.10 -42.14 2.05
C LYS A 773 20.87 -43.26 1.40
N ILE A 774 22.19 -43.23 1.44
CA ILE A 774 23.06 -44.29 0.95
C ILE A 774 23.39 -45.17 2.16
N PRO A 775 22.85 -46.39 2.25
CA PRO A 775 23.19 -47.30 3.34
C PRO A 775 24.60 -47.86 3.09
N ASP A 776 25.44 -47.89 4.15
CA ASP A 776 26.73 -48.59 4.22
C ASP A 776 27.90 -48.07 3.37
N ALA A 777 27.96 -46.81 3.07
CA ALA A 777 29.13 -46.19 2.43
C ALA A 777 30.27 -45.97 3.45
N THR A 778 31.49 -46.40 3.10
CA THR A 778 32.72 -46.10 3.90
C THR A 778 33.07 -44.61 3.81
N ALA A 779 33.84 -44.09 4.77
CA ALA A 779 34.19 -42.65 4.82
C ALA A 779 34.88 -42.16 3.54
N GLU A 780 35.67 -43.02 2.86
CA GLU A 780 36.35 -42.71 1.59
C GLU A 780 35.42 -42.67 0.39
N GLU A 781 34.33 -43.47 0.39
CA GLU A 781 33.29 -43.39 -0.63
C GLU A 781 32.37 -42.18 -0.46
N LEU A 782 32.16 -41.73 0.78
CA LEU A 782 31.39 -40.53 1.09
C LEU A 782 32.07 -39.23 0.65
N ASP A 783 33.41 -39.18 0.65
CA ASP A 783 34.18 -38.00 0.18
C ASP A 783 34.23 -37.89 -1.36
N SER A 784 33.94 -38.97 -2.08
CA SER A 784 33.90 -38.98 -3.53
C SER A 784 32.52 -38.68 -4.14
N LEU A 785 31.46 -38.55 -3.30
CA LEU A 785 30.11 -38.29 -3.75
C LEU A 785 29.85 -36.79 -3.98
N PRO A 786 29.05 -36.46 -5.01
CA PRO A 786 28.65 -35.07 -5.23
C PRO A 786 27.86 -34.50 -4.05
N ALA A 787 27.71 -33.18 -4.03
CA ALA A 787 26.92 -32.43 -3.04
C ALA A 787 25.56 -33.06 -2.74
N TRP A 788 25.00 -32.80 -1.59
CA TRP A 788 23.60 -33.17 -1.30
C TRP A 788 22.66 -32.42 -2.25
N MET A 789 21.61 -33.09 -2.74
CA MET A 789 20.65 -32.51 -3.68
C MET A 789 19.23 -32.68 -3.14
N TRP A 790 18.53 -31.57 -3.00
CA TRP A 790 17.09 -31.51 -2.71
C TRP A 790 16.34 -31.08 -3.95
N ILE A 791 15.13 -31.62 -4.13
CA ILE A 791 14.20 -31.18 -5.17
C ILE A 791 13.01 -30.54 -4.48
N ILE A 792 12.73 -29.28 -4.82
CA ILE A 792 11.63 -28.51 -4.27
C ILE A 792 10.61 -28.29 -5.39
N ASN A 793 9.36 -28.71 -5.18
CA ASN A 793 8.27 -28.54 -6.13
C ASN A 793 7.20 -27.61 -5.52
N VAL A 794 7.03 -26.44 -6.14
CA VAL A 794 6.02 -25.45 -5.73
C VAL A 794 5.21 -25.08 -6.96
N ASP A 795 3.91 -25.36 -6.93
CA ASP A 795 2.95 -25.00 -7.98
C ASP A 795 3.40 -25.42 -9.40
N ASP A 796 3.84 -26.70 -9.52
CA ASP A 796 4.40 -27.33 -10.74
C ASP A 796 5.73 -26.76 -11.23
N GLN A 797 6.37 -25.86 -10.46
CA GLN A 797 7.73 -25.39 -10.71
C GLN A 797 8.72 -26.18 -9.87
N ILE A 798 9.81 -26.62 -10.48
CA ILE A 798 10.82 -27.45 -9.83
C ILE A 798 12.11 -26.67 -9.69
N ALA A 799 12.68 -26.66 -8.47
CA ALA A 799 14.00 -26.17 -8.16
C ALA A 799 14.86 -27.30 -7.62
N ALA A 800 16.04 -27.53 -8.19
CA ALA A 800 17.04 -28.45 -7.68
C ALA A 800 18.09 -27.64 -6.89
N VAL A 801 18.29 -27.99 -5.62
CA VAL A 801 19.25 -27.36 -4.73
C VAL A 801 20.39 -28.34 -4.45
N SER A 802 21.61 -27.97 -4.83
CA SER A 802 22.81 -28.71 -4.50
C SER A 802 23.63 -27.98 -3.45
N VAL A 803 24.05 -28.69 -2.38
CA VAL A 803 24.85 -28.11 -1.30
C VAL A 803 26.08 -28.95 -1.11
N SER A 804 27.25 -28.33 -1.08
CA SER A 804 28.52 -29.02 -0.78
C SER A 804 28.48 -29.66 0.62
N ARG A 805 29.19 -30.77 0.81
CA ARG A 805 29.16 -31.53 2.06
C ARG A 805 29.69 -30.80 3.27
N ASP A 806 30.58 -29.86 3.06
CA ASP A 806 31.08 -28.94 4.07
C ASP A 806 30.13 -27.76 4.33
N GLY A 807 29.12 -27.56 3.46
CA GLY A 807 28.17 -26.45 3.53
C GLY A 807 28.75 -25.12 3.03
N SER A 808 29.96 -25.12 2.48
CA SER A 808 30.64 -23.88 2.09
C SER A 808 30.11 -23.27 0.79
N ALA A 809 29.47 -24.08 -0.06
CA ALA A 809 28.90 -23.65 -1.33
C ALA A 809 27.56 -24.34 -1.57
N PHE A 810 26.67 -23.63 -2.28
CA PHE A 810 25.42 -24.19 -2.78
C PHE A 810 25.10 -23.59 -4.15
N ASP A 811 24.34 -24.36 -4.93
CA ASP A 811 23.90 -23.96 -6.26
C ASP A 811 22.42 -24.34 -6.45
N ILE A 812 21.70 -23.58 -7.29
CA ILE A 812 20.27 -23.79 -7.49
C ILE A 812 19.99 -23.76 -8.99
N GLU A 813 19.42 -24.84 -9.48
CA GLU A 813 18.93 -24.95 -10.84
C GLU A 813 17.39 -24.84 -10.84
N CYS A 814 16.86 -23.76 -11.37
CA CYS A 814 15.42 -23.52 -11.45
C CYS A 814 15.06 -22.80 -12.75
N GLY A 815 14.01 -23.27 -13.39
CA GLY A 815 13.47 -22.61 -14.60
C GLY A 815 12.63 -21.37 -14.34
N HIS A 816 12.34 -21.03 -13.06
CA HIS A 816 11.48 -19.93 -12.67
C HIS A 816 12.20 -18.97 -11.72
N ALA A 817 12.46 -17.75 -12.20
CA ALA A 817 13.33 -16.78 -11.52
C ALA A 817 12.85 -16.36 -10.09
N LEU A 818 11.56 -16.33 -9.84
CA LEU A 818 11.02 -15.98 -8.50
C LEU A 818 11.21 -17.13 -7.51
N LEU A 819 10.99 -18.39 -7.93
CA LEU A 819 11.23 -19.56 -7.11
C LEU A 819 12.72 -19.69 -6.80
N GLU A 820 13.59 -19.48 -7.80
CA GLU A 820 15.05 -19.49 -7.66
C GLU A 820 15.51 -18.51 -6.58
N ARG A 821 15.07 -17.25 -6.64
CA ARG A 821 15.41 -16.21 -5.64
C ARG A 821 14.91 -16.56 -4.24
N SER A 822 13.68 -17.07 -4.15
CA SER A 822 13.10 -17.48 -2.87
C SER A 822 13.90 -18.63 -2.25
N VAL A 823 14.20 -19.66 -3.03
CA VAL A 823 15.00 -20.81 -2.59
C VAL A 823 16.41 -20.39 -2.21
N TYR A 824 17.04 -19.51 -3.01
CA TYR A 824 18.37 -18.97 -2.73
C TYR A 824 18.43 -18.24 -1.38
N SER A 825 17.45 -17.37 -1.11
CA SER A 825 17.37 -16.65 0.16
C SER A 825 17.19 -17.57 1.36
N ILE A 826 16.34 -18.61 1.21
CA ILE A 826 16.01 -19.55 2.29
C ILE A 826 17.20 -20.47 2.58
N VAL A 827 17.82 -21.05 1.55
CA VAL A 827 19.00 -21.92 1.69
C VAL A 827 20.20 -21.14 2.25
N GLY A 828 20.44 -19.92 1.75
CA GLY A 828 21.51 -19.05 2.25
C GLY A 828 21.36 -18.72 3.74
N LYS A 829 20.16 -18.40 4.19
CA LYS A 829 19.86 -18.15 5.61
C LYS A 829 20.03 -19.41 6.46
N ALA A 830 19.59 -20.57 5.95
CA ALA A 830 19.74 -21.84 6.66
C ALA A 830 21.21 -22.20 6.86
N LEU A 831 22.03 -22.07 5.81
CA LEU A 831 23.45 -22.36 5.90
C LEU A 831 24.18 -21.38 6.83
N GLN A 832 23.88 -20.08 6.78
CA GLN A 832 24.40 -19.10 7.73
C GLN A 832 24.06 -19.42 9.19
N THR A 833 22.89 -20.02 9.42
CA THR A 833 22.45 -20.40 10.77
C THR A 833 23.10 -21.68 11.24
N PHE A 834 23.24 -22.70 10.39
CA PHE A 834 23.67 -24.05 10.79
C PHE A 834 25.20 -24.26 10.70
N LEU A 835 25.91 -23.58 9.82
CA LEU A 835 27.36 -23.69 9.66
C LEU A 835 28.16 -23.26 10.90
N PRO A 836 27.87 -22.14 11.58
CA PRO A 836 28.55 -21.77 12.81
C PRO A 836 28.39 -22.84 13.91
N LEU A 837 27.24 -23.49 13.98
CA LEU A 837 26.99 -24.57 14.93
C LEU A 837 27.89 -25.78 14.66
N LYS A 838 28.09 -26.15 13.38
CA LYS A 838 29.01 -27.25 12.99
C LYS A 838 30.45 -26.95 13.33
N ASN A 839 30.93 -25.74 13.11
CA ASN A 839 32.31 -25.34 13.34
C ASN A 839 32.68 -25.21 14.84
N THR A 840 31.73 -24.91 15.72
CA THR A 840 31.92 -24.91 17.17
C THR A 840 32.06 -26.33 17.75
N TRP A 841 31.57 -27.34 17.09
CA TRP A 841 31.64 -28.77 17.53
C TRP A 841 32.89 -29.50 17.04
N ILE A 842 33.51 -29.07 15.92
CA ILE A 842 34.75 -29.66 15.40
C ILE A 842 35.95 -29.25 16.27
N LEU A 843 35.92 -28.11 16.93
CA LEU A 843 37.00 -27.65 17.81
C LEU A 843 37.05 -28.32 19.19
N ASN A 844 35.98 -29.03 19.59
CA ASN A 844 35.88 -29.75 20.86
C ASN A 844 36.04 -31.28 20.74
N GLY A 845 36.30 -31.80 19.54
CA GLY A 845 36.38 -33.25 19.25
C GLY A 845 37.82 -33.77 18.99
N SER A 846 38.82 -32.93 19.06
CA SER A 846 40.21 -33.33 18.90
C SER A 846 41.06 -32.89 20.13
N GLY A 847 40.99 -33.65 21.17
CA GLY A 847 41.80 -33.52 22.38
C GLY A 847 41.68 -34.75 23.19
#